data_60a85c2e6093c64c647112e549c04418
#
_entry.id   60a85c2e6093c64c647112e549c04418
#
_cell.length_a   1.000
_cell.length_b   1.000
_cell.length_c   1.000
_cell.angle_alpha   90.00
_cell.angle_beta   90.00
_cell.angle_gamma   90.00
#
_symmetry.space_group_name_H-M   'P 1'
#
loop_
_entity.id
_entity.type
_entity.pdbx_description
1 polymer ?
#
loop_
_entity_poly.entity_id
_entity_poly.type
_entity_poly.pdbx_seq_one_letter_code
_entity_poly.pdbx_strand_id
1 'polypeptide(L)'
;MFTLAEVASLNDIQPTYRILKPWWDVFMDYLAVVMLMVAIFAGTMQLTKDQVVCLPVLPSPVNSKAHTPPGNAGVTSDIPKIEAATGQDQDGRTTSDSSFGTSAVTPDIPLRATYPRTDFTVPNQEARKEKKDPTGRKTNLDFQQYVFINQMCYHLALPWYSKYFPYLALIHTIILMVSSNFWFKYPKTCSKVEHFVSILGKCFESPWTTKALSETACEDSEENKQRMTGAQTLPKHVSTSSDEGSPSASTPMINKTGFKFSAEKPVIEVPSMTILDKKDGEQAKALFEKVRKFRAHVEDSDLIYKLYVVQTVIKTAKFIFILCYTANFVNAISFEHVCKPKVEHLTGYEVFECTHNMAYMLKKLLISYISIICVYGFICLYTLFWLFRIPLKEYSFEKVREESSFSDIPDVKNDFAFLLHMVDQYDQLYSKRFGVFLSEVSENKLREISLNHEWTFEKLRQHVSRNAQDKQELHLFMLSGVPDAVFDLTDLDVLKLELIPEAKIPAKISQMTNLQELHLCHCPAKVEQTAFSFLRDHLRCLHVKFTDVAEIPAWVYLLKNLRELYLIGNLNSENNKMIGLESLRELRHLKILHVKSNLTKVPSNITDVAPHLTKLVIHNDGTKLLVLNSLKKMMNVAELELQNCELERIPHAIFSLSNLQELDLKSNNIRTIEEIISFQHLKRLTCLKLWHNKIVTIPPSITHVKNLESLYFSNNKLESLPVAVFSLQKLRCLDVSYNNISLIPIEIGLLQNLQHLHITGNKVDILPKQLFKCVKLRTLNLGQNCIASLPEKIGQLSQLTQLELKGNCLDRLPAQLGQCRMLKKSGLVVEDHLFDTLPLEVKEALNQDINVPFANGI
;
A
#
# COMPACT_ATOMS: atom_id res chain seq x y z
N MET A 1 21.93 34.60 -38.14
CA MET A 1 20.57 35.07 -37.82
C MET A 1 19.82 33.87 -37.24
N PHE A 2 19.58 33.87 -35.97
CA PHE A 2 18.75 32.79 -35.36
C PHE A 2 17.33 32.92 -35.88
N THR A 3 16.76 31.83 -36.35
CA THR A 3 15.37 31.82 -36.82
C THR A 3 14.44 31.95 -35.61
N LEU A 4 13.27 32.54 -35.80
CA LEU A 4 12.24 32.65 -34.71
C LEU A 4 11.89 31.27 -34.10
N ALA A 5 12.01 30.20 -34.89
CA ALA A 5 11.84 28.83 -34.45
C ALA A 5 12.97 28.37 -33.51
N GLU A 6 14.21 28.73 -33.72
CA GLU A 6 15.33 28.39 -32.84
C GLU A 6 15.27 29.14 -31.52
N VAL A 7 14.78 30.38 -31.53
CA VAL A 7 14.54 31.15 -30.29
C VAL A 7 13.33 30.62 -29.54
N ALA A 8 12.29 30.17 -30.25
CA ALA A 8 11.13 29.49 -29.63
C ALA A 8 11.54 28.16 -29.01
N SER A 9 12.46 27.41 -29.64
CA SER A 9 12.95 26.12 -29.11
C SER A 9 13.77 26.27 -27.82
N LEU A 10 14.36 27.42 -27.55
CA LEU A 10 15.01 27.71 -26.26
C LEU A 10 14.02 27.76 -25.09
N ASN A 11 12.77 28.02 -25.40
CA ASN A 11 11.69 28.06 -24.42
C ASN A 11 10.78 26.83 -24.50
N ASP A 12 11.04 25.91 -25.43
CA ASP A 12 10.23 24.69 -25.60
C ASP A 12 10.49 23.75 -24.44
N ILE A 13 9.57 23.84 -23.49
CA ILE A 13 9.44 22.85 -22.40
C ILE A 13 8.68 21.71 -23.01
N GLN A 14 9.19 20.50 -22.81
CA GLN A 14 8.46 19.28 -23.19
C GLN A 14 6.98 19.42 -22.73
N PRO A 15 6.01 19.07 -23.55
CA PRO A 15 4.59 19.28 -23.25
C PRO A 15 4.17 18.67 -21.89
N THR A 16 4.90 17.68 -21.42
CA THR A 16 4.74 17.03 -20.14
C THR A 16 4.94 17.94 -18.91
N TYR A 17 5.81 18.96 -19.01
CA TYR A 17 6.08 19.88 -17.88
C TYR A 17 5.07 21.03 -17.76
N ARG A 18 4.16 21.19 -18.72
CA ARG A 18 3.13 22.25 -18.66
C ARG A 18 2.25 22.15 -17.44
N ILE A 19 2.03 20.94 -16.92
CA ILE A 19 1.22 20.65 -15.73
C ILE A 19 1.78 21.33 -14.46
N LEU A 20 3.10 21.55 -14.42
CA LEU A 20 3.78 22.20 -13.28
C LEU A 20 3.98 23.71 -13.45
N LYS A 21 3.56 24.29 -14.59
CA LYS A 21 3.62 25.72 -14.80
C LYS A 21 2.31 26.39 -14.44
N PRO A 22 2.30 27.22 -13.38
CA PRO A 22 1.13 28.03 -13.08
C PRO A 22 0.88 29.03 -14.22
N TRP A 23 -0.38 29.48 -14.36
CA TRP A 23 -0.81 30.36 -15.45
C TRP A 23 0.02 31.64 -15.57
N TRP A 24 0.51 32.17 -14.44
CA TRP A 24 1.34 33.40 -14.45
C TRP A 24 2.72 33.17 -15.07
N ASP A 25 3.37 32.02 -14.86
CA ASP A 25 4.65 31.72 -15.51
C ASP A 25 4.47 31.53 -17.01
N VAL A 26 3.38 30.89 -17.43
CA VAL A 26 3.02 30.74 -18.85
C VAL A 26 2.77 32.11 -19.47
N PHE A 27 2.05 32.99 -18.80
CA PHE A 27 1.76 34.33 -19.29
C PHE A 27 3.02 35.20 -19.37
N MET A 28 3.93 35.10 -18.39
CA MET A 28 5.23 35.75 -18.44
C MET A 28 6.07 35.30 -19.63
N ASP A 29 6.03 34.04 -20.00
CA ASP A 29 6.73 33.53 -21.18
C ASP A 29 6.14 34.14 -22.47
N TYR A 30 4.82 34.28 -22.60
CA TYR A 30 4.19 34.98 -23.74
C TYR A 30 4.56 36.46 -23.78
N LEU A 31 4.56 37.14 -22.64
CA LEU A 31 5.00 38.54 -22.57
C LEU A 31 6.46 38.71 -23.00
N ALA A 32 7.34 37.80 -22.62
CA ALA A 32 8.76 37.79 -23.05
C ALA A 32 8.90 37.62 -24.57
N VAL A 33 8.06 36.79 -25.19
CA VAL A 33 8.04 36.63 -26.65
C VAL A 33 7.56 37.93 -27.33
N VAL A 34 6.51 38.56 -26.79
CA VAL A 34 6.03 39.85 -27.31
C VAL A 34 7.09 40.95 -27.17
N MET A 35 7.81 41.02 -26.03
CA MET A 35 8.93 41.93 -25.84
C MET A 35 10.07 41.68 -26.87
N LEU A 36 10.36 40.41 -27.15
CA LEU A 36 11.32 40.01 -28.14
C LEU A 36 10.92 40.50 -29.56
N MET A 37 9.65 40.28 -29.91
CA MET A 37 9.14 40.77 -31.20
C MET A 37 9.24 42.30 -31.34
N VAL A 38 8.89 43.06 -30.26
CA VAL A 38 9.03 44.53 -30.26
C VAL A 38 10.49 44.94 -30.39
N ALA A 39 11.40 44.27 -29.69
CA ALA A 39 12.83 44.55 -29.76
C ALA A 39 13.42 44.26 -31.16
N ILE A 40 13.06 43.13 -31.78
CA ILE A 40 13.49 42.77 -33.15
C ILE A 40 12.91 43.77 -34.16
N PHE A 41 11.63 44.13 -34.04
CA PHE A 41 11.00 45.10 -34.92
C PHE A 41 11.67 46.48 -34.80
N ALA A 42 11.94 46.94 -33.56
CA ALA A 42 12.68 48.20 -33.34
C ALA A 42 14.06 48.15 -33.94
N GLY A 43 14.82 47.05 -33.79
CA GLY A 43 16.14 46.83 -34.36
C GLY A 43 16.16 46.83 -35.89
N THR A 44 15.20 46.15 -36.51
CA THR A 44 15.08 46.10 -37.99
C THR A 44 14.72 47.47 -38.57
N MET A 45 13.81 48.18 -37.91
CA MET A 45 13.46 49.56 -38.31
C MET A 45 14.67 50.51 -38.19
N GLN A 46 15.43 50.40 -37.11
CA GLN A 46 16.62 51.19 -36.91
C GLN A 46 17.70 50.89 -37.94
N LEU A 47 17.99 49.65 -38.26
CA LEU A 47 18.97 49.25 -39.28
C LEU A 47 18.60 49.72 -40.69
N THR A 48 17.30 49.80 -41.02
CA THR A 48 16.82 50.04 -42.38
C THR A 48 16.51 51.50 -42.66
N LYS A 49 16.06 52.27 -41.66
CA LYS A 49 15.47 53.60 -41.85
C LYS A 49 16.05 54.69 -40.94
N ASP A 50 16.93 54.34 -39.99
CA ASP A 50 17.43 55.28 -39.04
C ASP A 50 18.49 56.22 -39.67
N GLN A 51 18.14 57.47 -39.81
CA GLN A 51 18.97 58.50 -40.40
C GLN A 51 18.77 59.82 -39.68
N VAL A 52 19.82 60.60 -39.63
CA VAL A 52 19.80 61.97 -39.13
C VAL A 52 19.96 62.88 -40.29
N VAL A 53 19.13 63.90 -40.38
CA VAL A 53 19.13 64.92 -41.38
C VAL A 53 19.60 66.22 -40.71
N CYS A 54 20.76 66.75 -41.15
CA CYS A 54 21.35 67.89 -40.48
C CYS A 54 21.35 69.10 -41.45
N LEU A 55 20.90 70.21 -40.99
CA LEU A 55 20.88 71.48 -41.68
C LEU A 55 21.84 72.48 -40.98
N PRO A 56 22.67 73.27 -41.74
CA PRO A 56 23.58 74.22 -41.15
C PRO A 56 22.77 75.42 -40.56
N VAL A 57 23.18 75.85 -39.35
CA VAL A 57 22.62 77.05 -38.70
C VAL A 57 23.47 78.26 -39.16
N LEU A 58 22.82 79.20 -39.87
CA LEU A 58 23.45 80.45 -40.29
C LEU A 58 23.50 81.38 -39.12
N PRO A 59 24.64 81.98 -38.82
CA PRO A 59 24.68 82.97 -37.71
C PRO A 59 23.75 84.14 -38.08
N SER A 60 22.83 84.42 -37.15
CA SER A 60 21.98 85.64 -37.27
C SER A 60 22.84 86.92 -37.31
N PRO A 61 22.57 87.91 -38.20
CA PRO A 61 23.31 89.13 -38.22
C PRO A 61 23.18 89.86 -36.87
N VAL A 62 24.30 90.05 -36.21
CA VAL A 62 24.38 90.83 -34.93
C VAL A 62 24.04 92.24 -35.29
N ASN A 63 22.91 92.79 -34.79
CA ASN A 63 22.59 94.21 -34.78
C ASN A 63 23.42 94.95 -33.68
N SER A 64 24.56 95.59 -34.14
CA SER A 64 25.31 96.50 -33.31
C SER A 64 24.58 97.81 -33.19
N LYS A 65 24.20 98.22 -32.01
CA LYS A 65 24.08 99.58 -31.48
C LYS A 65 24.15 99.49 -29.95
N ALA A 66 25.16 99.77 -29.42
CA ALA A 66 25.97 100.85 -28.81
C ALA A 66 25.19 101.71 -27.73
N HIS A 67 25.83 101.80 -26.60
CA HIS A 67 25.91 102.80 -25.55
C HIS A 67 24.73 103.12 -24.65
N THR A 68 24.76 103.26 -23.37
CA THR A 68 25.73 103.41 -22.25
C THR A 68 24.91 103.48 -20.96
N PRO A 69 25.54 103.47 -19.82
CA PRO A 69 24.91 103.15 -18.49
C PRO A 69 24.71 104.45 -17.68
N PRO A 70 24.54 104.54 -16.33
CA PRO A 70 24.24 103.58 -15.25
C PRO A 70 23.13 104.05 -14.26
N GLY A 71 22.86 103.36 -13.23
CA GLY A 71 22.13 103.89 -12.07
C GLY A 71 21.56 102.87 -11.12
N ASN A 72 22.27 102.62 -10.13
CA ASN A 72 22.11 102.25 -8.76
C ASN A 72 20.70 102.02 -8.13
N ALA A 73 20.79 101.18 -7.26
CA ALA A 73 20.08 101.00 -5.99
C ALA A 73 18.62 100.42 -6.07
N GLY A 74 18.34 99.51 -5.36
CA GLY A 74 18.38 99.15 -3.99
C GLY A 74 17.20 98.25 -3.62
N VAL A 75 17.46 97.27 -2.93
CA VAL A 75 16.89 96.84 -1.64
C VAL A 75 15.43 96.35 -1.58
N THR A 76 15.41 95.12 -1.07
CA THR A 76 14.47 94.54 -0.10
C THR A 76 13.11 93.99 -0.59
N SER A 77 12.98 92.77 -0.36
CA SER A 77 12.31 91.97 0.69
C SER A 77 10.80 91.78 0.54
N ASP A 78 10.50 90.67 0.74
CA ASP A 78 9.46 90.06 1.55
C ASP A 78 8.30 89.31 0.87
N ILE A 79 8.24 88.09 1.31
CA ILE A 79 7.18 87.16 1.39
C ILE A 79 5.97 87.76 2.17
N PRO A 80 4.69 87.44 2.00
CA PRO A 80 4.21 86.20 2.61
C PRO A 80 3.03 85.44 1.93
N LYS A 81 2.92 84.28 2.37
CA LYS A 81 1.80 83.33 2.59
C LYS A 81 0.41 83.97 2.82
N ILE A 82 -0.60 83.15 2.55
CA ILE A 82 -1.77 82.75 3.43
C ILE A 82 -2.87 82.21 2.51
N GLU A 83 -3.15 80.90 2.66
CA GLU A 83 -4.24 80.19 3.33
C GLU A 83 -5.65 80.48 2.75
N ALA A 84 -6.25 79.39 2.30
CA ALA A 84 -7.21 78.47 2.91
C ALA A 84 -8.66 78.86 2.84
N ALA A 85 -9.45 77.96 2.63
CA ALA A 85 -10.77 77.62 3.23
C ALA A 85 -11.90 77.35 2.21
N THR A 86 -12.30 76.10 2.13
CA THR A 86 -13.54 75.47 2.67
C THR A 86 -14.88 75.94 2.08
N GLY A 87 -15.69 74.88 1.87
CA GLY A 87 -17.17 74.93 1.86
C GLY A 87 -17.75 74.12 0.74
N GLN A 88 -18.11 72.84 0.91
CA GLN A 88 -19.46 72.37 1.32
C GLN A 88 -20.60 73.03 0.50
N ASP A 89 -21.50 72.35 -0.11
CA ASP A 89 -22.39 71.31 0.21
C ASP A 89 -23.29 70.84 -1.00
N GLN A 90 -23.68 69.63 -0.97
CA GLN A 90 -25.03 69.07 -1.14
C GLN A 90 -25.82 69.08 -2.47
N ASP A 91 -26.16 67.88 -2.74
CA ASP A 91 -27.48 67.30 -3.00
C ASP A 91 -28.10 67.37 -4.41
N GLY A 92 -28.54 66.20 -4.77
CA GLY A 92 -29.81 66.02 -5.42
C GLY A 92 -29.90 65.08 -6.60
N ARG A 93 -30.10 63.81 -6.33
CA ARG A 93 -31.21 62.92 -6.77
C ARG A 93 -31.87 63.34 -8.10
N THR A 94 -32.07 62.45 -9.03
CA THR A 94 -32.95 61.28 -9.07
C THR A 94 -33.00 60.69 -10.49
N THR A 95 -33.05 59.36 -10.56
CA THR A 95 -33.97 58.51 -11.36
C THR A 95 -34.17 58.82 -12.84
N SER A 96 -34.16 57.87 -13.71
CA SER A 96 -34.80 56.61 -13.90
C SER A 96 -34.64 56.17 -15.36
N ASP A 97 -34.43 54.89 -15.44
CA ASP A 97 -35.15 53.88 -16.22
C ASP A 97 -35.17 53.80 -17.74
N SER A 98 -34.99 52.58 -18.06
CA SER A 98 -35.60 51.71 -19.07
C SER A 98 -35.00 51.75 -20.45
N SER A 99 -34.47 50.70 -20.90
CA SER A 99 -34.89 49.32 -21.26
C SER A 99 -34.97 49.09 -22.76
N PHE A 100 -34.57 47.93 -23.16
CA PHE A 100 -34.90 47.17 -24.38
C PHE A 100 -34.22 47.62 -25.69
N GLY A 101 -33.66 46.77 -26.53
CA GLY A 101 -33.80 45.36 -26.82
C GLY A 101 -33.05 44.98 -28.04
N THR A 102 -32.63 43.79 -28.00
CA THR A 102 -32.37 42.74 -29.03
C THR A 102 -32.41 43.11 -30.52
N SER A 103 -31.40 42.71 -31.26
CA SER A 103 -31.36 41.52 -32.05
C SER A 103 -30.45 41.58 -33.27
N ALA A 104 -29.89 40.44 -33.52
CA ALA A 104 -29.04 39.99 -34.60
C ALA A 104 -29.42 40.36 -36.02
N VAL A 105 -28.45 40.37 -36.91
CA VAL A 105 -28.32 39.58 -38.15
C VAL A 105 -27.21 40.15 -39.03
N THR A 106 -26.22 39.35 -39.36
CA THR A 106 -25.34 39.43 -40.54
C THR A 106 -26.18 39.14 -41.80
N PRO A 107 -25.75 39.37 -43.07
CA PRO A 107 -24.44 39.16 -43.65
C PRO A 107 -24.09 40.07 -44.87
N ASP A 108 -22.85 39.83 -45.34
CA ASP A 108 -22.37 39.83 -46.75
C ASP A 108 -21.87 41.08 -47.44
N ILE A 109 -20.62 40.88 -47.92
CA ILE A 109 -19.78 41.59 -48.89
C ILE A 109 -20.50 41.76 -50.27
N PRO A 110 -20.20 42.81 -51.10
CA PRO A 110 -18.96 42.85 -51.91
C PRO A 110 -18.40 44.25 -52.32
N LEU A 111 -17.07 44.24 -52.52
CA LEU A 111 -16.27 44.85 -53.59
C LEU A 111 -16.81 46.05 -54.40
N ARG A 112 -15.98 47.09 -54.45
CA ARG A 112 -15.41 47.75 -55.64
C ARG A 112 -15.39 49.30 -55.57
N ALA A 113 -14.19 49.73 -55.70
CA ALA A 113 -13.68 51.02 -56.17
C ALA A 113 -14.67 51.98 -56.82
N THR A 114 -14.56 53.22 -56.44
CA THR A 114 -14.42 54.32 -57.39
C THR A 114 -14.15 55.63 -56.67
N TYR A 115 -13.10 56.28 -57.09
CA TYR A 115 -12.85 57.71 -56.82
C TYR A 115 -13.93 58.57 -57.49
N PRO A 116 -14.27 59.72 -56.94
CA PRO A 116 -14.57 60.87 -57.72
C PRO A 116 -13.63 62.02 -57.44
N ARG A 117 -13.10 62.48 -58.53
CA ARG A 117 -12.48 63.76 -58.79
C ARG A 117 -13.62 64.77 -58.79
N THR A 118 -13.53 65.87 -58.09
CA THR A 118 -14.26 67.10 -58.40
C THR A 118 -13.41 68.30 -58.08
N ASP A 119 -13.29 68.99 -59.00
CA ASP A 119 -12.96 70.25 -59.52
C ASP A 119 -13.10 71.47 -58.57
N PHE A 120 -12.16 72.32 -58.80
CA PHE A 120 -12.06 73.68 -58.45
C PHE A 120 -13.31 74.56 -58.50
N THR A 121 -13.43 75.42 -57.58
CA THR A 121 -13.89 76.80 -57.81
C THR A 121 -13.20 77.71 -56.79
N VAL A 122 -12.54 78.72 -57.29
CA VAL A 122 -12.00 79.90 -56.66
C VAL A 122 -13.13 80.94 -56.49
N PRO A 123 -13.16 81.71 -55.43
CA PRO A 123 -13.37 83.12 -55.54
C PRO A 123 -12.34 84.00 -54.77
N ASN A 124 -11.80 84.87 -55.55
CA ASN A 124 -11.29 86.20 -55.38
C ASN A 124 -11.17 86.81 -53.96
N GLN A 125 -9.93 87.31 -53.77
CA GLN A 125 -9.43 88.68 -53.44
C GLN A 125 -10.15 89.42 -52.32
N GLU A 126 -9.38 89.74 -51.25
CA GLU A 126 -8.84 90.95 -50.81
C GLU A 126 -8.42 90.93 -49.36
N ALA A 127 -7.14 90.90 -49.06
CA ALA A 127 -6.46 91.68 -47.99
C ALA A 127 -4.98 91.30 -47.93
N ARG A 128 -4.24 92.14 -48.62
CA ARG A 128 -2.75 92.25 -48.52
C ARG A 128 -2.35 92.37 -47.06
N LYS A 129 -1.74 91.33 -46.49
CA LYS A 129 -0.71 91.41 -45.47
C LYS A 129 0.53 90.75 -46.07
N GLU A 130 1.57 91.50 -46.18
CA GLU A 130 2.90 91.03 -46.58
C GLU A 130 3.31 89.81 -45.74
N LYS A 131 3.14 88.64 -46.28
CA LYS A 131 3.83 87.43 -45.89
C LYS A 131 5.19 87.54 -46.61
N LYS A 132 6.25 87.88 -45.86
CA LYS A 132 7.62 87.65 -46.34
C LYS A 132 7.72 86.20 -46.72
N ASP A 133 7.96 85.97 -48.02
CA ASP A 133 8.24 84.64 -48.54
C ASP A 133 9.51 84.17 -47.80
N PRO A 134 9.51 82.96 -47.29
CA PRO A 134 10.69 82.32 -46.79
C PRO A 134 11.59 82.11 -48.02
N THR A 135 12.49 83.08 -48.29
CA THR A 135 13.56 82.81 -49.25
C THR A 135 14.34 81.61 -48.74
N GLY A 136 14.09 80.45 -49.37
CA GLY A 136 14.80 79.25 -49.06
C GLY A 136 16.31 79.53 -49.33
N ARG A 137 17.02 79.73 -48.22
CA ARG A 137 18.45 79.87 -48.27
C ARG A 137 19.02 78.54 -48.70
N LYS A 138 19.53 78.48 -49.97
CA LYS A 138 20.27 77.34 -50.46
C LYS A 138 21.56 77.23 -49.67
N THR A 139 21.83 76.07 -49.14
CA THR A 139 23.09 75.74 -48.50
C THR A 139 24.10 75.42 -49.58
N ASN A 140 25.33 75.89 -49.41
CA ASN A 140 26.42 75.60 -50.37
C ASN A 140 27.10 74.24 -50.14
N LEU A 141 26.42 73.31 -49.57
CA LEU A 141 26.93 71.95 -49.28
C LEU A 141 26.72 71.05 -50.51
N ASP A 142 27.78 70.42 -50.93
CA ASP A 142 27.68 69.32 -51.88
C ASP A 142 27.01 68.07 -51.28
N PHE A 143 26.43 67.27 -52.16
CA PHE A 143 25.72 66.02 -51.69
C PHE A 143 26.63 65.11 -50.86
N GLN A 144 27.92 65.01 -51.20
CA GLN A 144 28.88 64.20 -50.46
C GLN A 144 29.18 64.81 -49.08
N GLN A 145 29.32 66.13 -48.98
CA GLN A 145 29.47 66.82 -47.69
C GLN A 145 28.22 66.66 -46.81
N TYR A 146 27.04 66.72 -47.41
CA TYR A 146 25.80 66.55 -46.73
C TYR A 146 25.68 65.11 -46.14
N VAL A 147 26.03 64.09 -46.95
CA VAL A 147 26.04 62.71 -46.48
C VAL A 147 27.08 62.51 -45.40
N PHE A 148 28.27 63.07 -45.53
CA PHE A 148 29.32 62.99 -44.53
C PHE A 148 28.93 63.64 -43.23
N ILE A 149 28.30 64.83 -43.24
CA ILE A 149 27.85 65.53 -42.07
C ILE A 149 26.73 64.68 -41.33
N ASN A 150 25.80 64.18 -42.09
CA ASN A 150 24.74 63.32 -41.54
C ASN A 150 25.31 62.10 -40.84
N GLN A 151 26.32 61.43 -41.36
CA GLN A 151 27.02 60.31 -40.77
C GLN A 151 27.78 60.71 -39.52
N MET A 152 28.57 61.80 -39.60
CA MET A 152 29.34 62.32 -38.46
C MET A 152 28.42 62.74 -37.31
N CYS A 153 27.34 63.46 -37.58
CA CYS A 153 26.41 63.95 -36.61
C CYS A 153 25.52 62.80 -36.03
N TYR A 154 25.30 61.76 -36.82
CA TYR A 154 24.67 60.53 -36.27
C TYR A 154 25.48 59.97 -35.11
N HIS A 155 26.80 59.95 -35.22
CA HIS A 155 27.68 59.45 -34.16
C HIS A 155 27.96 60.48 -33.07
N LEU A 156 28.00 61.78 -33.33
CA LEU A 156 28.35 62.82 -32.37
C LEU A 156 27.16 63.37 -31.61
N ALA A 157 26.05 63.65 -32.25
CA ALA A 157 24.91 64.34 -31.65
C ALA A 157 23.90 63.41 -31.00
N LEU A 158 23.70 62.19 -31.51
CA LEU A 158 22.76 61.27 -30.89
C LEU A 158 23.31 60.67 -29.61
N PRO A 159 22.53 60.69 -28.53
CA PRO A 159 22.84 59.96 -27.30
C PRO A 159 23.07 58.47 -27.59
N TRP A 160 24.03 57.86 -26.88
CA TRP A 160 24.36 56.46 -27.04
C TRP A 160 23.12 55.54 -26.84
N TYR A 161 22.22 55.87 -25.93
CA TYR A 161 21.01 55.10 -25.67
C TYR A 161 20.07 55.07 -26.88
N SER A 162 19.91 56.20 -27.58
CA SER A 162 19.09 56.29 -28.77
C SER A 162 19.61 55.37 -29.89
N LYS A 163 20.92 55.22 -30.01
CA LYS A 163 21.58 54.36 -31.01
C LYS A 163 21.47 52.89 -30.71
N TYR A 164 21.51 52.51 -29.40
CA TYR A 164 21.64 51.11 -29.00
C TYR A 164 20.40 50.57 -28.28
N PHE A 165 19.33 51.34 -28.06
CA PHE A 165 18.13 50.94 -27.35
C PHE A 165 17.52 49.62 -27.87
N PRO A 166 17.30 49.36 -29.18
CA PRO A 166 16.71 48.13 -29.65
C PRO A 166 17.56 46.90 -29.32
N TYR A 167 18.88 47.04 -29.43
CA TYR A 167 19.82 45.95 -29.09
C TYR A 167 19.85 45.68 -27.58
N LEU A 168 19.78 46.74 -26.76
CA LEU A 168 19.68 46.60 -25.33
C LEU A 168 18.36 45.93 -24.94
N ALA A 169 17.27 46.33 -25.57
CA ALA A 169 15.95 45.72 -25.34
C ALA A 169 15.96 44.22 -25.72
N LEU A 170 16.65 43.86 -26.81
CA LEU A 170 16.84 42.46 -27.22
C LEU A 170 17.62 41.68 -26.14
N ILE A 171 18.77 42.21 -25.69
CA ILE A 171 19.61 41.58 -24.67
C ILE A 171 18.83 41.42 -23.35
N HIS A 172 18.14 42.47 -22.90
CA HIS A 172 17.32 42.41 -21.69
C HIS A 172 16.25 41.32 -21.78
N THR A 173 15.58 41.24 -22.95
CA THR A 173 14.54 40.20 -23.15
C THR A 173 15.12 38.80 -23.14
N ILE A 174 16.28 38.59 -23.82
CA ILE A 174 16.98 37.29 -23.79
C ILE A 174 17.38 36.92 -22.35
N ILE A 175 17.91 37.86 -21.56
CA ILE A 175 18.29 37.67 -20.16
C ILE A 175 17.06 37.27 -19.31
N LEU A 176 15.90 37.87 -19.58
CA LEU A 176 14.64 37.49 -18.90
C LEU A 176 14.19 36.11 -19.30
N MET A 177 14.24 35.75 -20.58
CA MET A 177 13.84 34.42 -21.08
C MET A 177 14.73 33.31 -20.55
N VAL A 178 16.04 33.46 -20.56
CA VAL A 178 16.99 32.43 -20.09
C VAL A 178 16.75 32.09 -18.60
N SER A 179 16.39 33.09 -17.78
CA SER A 179 16.14 32.87 -16.37
C SER A 179 14.73 32.34 -16.07
N SER A 180 13.82 32.31 -17.06
CA SER A 180 12.40 32.00 -16.83
C SER A 180 12.16 30.57 -16.40
N ASN A 181 12.94 29.62 -16.87
CA ASN A 181 12.74 28.18 -16.67
C ASN A 181 13.93 27.49 -15.98
N PHE A 182 14.72 28.23 -15.22
CA PHE A 182 15.96 27.71 -14.64
C PHE A 182 15.73 26.53 -13.71
N TRP A 183 14.68 26.55 -12.88
CA TRP A 183 14.39 25.49 -11.91
C TRP A 183 14.05 24.13 -12.54
N PHE A 184 13.53 24.12 -13.79
CA PHE A 184 13.32 22.88 -14.54
C PHE A 184 14.62 22.31 -15.12
N LYS A 185 15.59 23.18 -15.41
CA LYS A 185 16.85 22.80 -16.08
C LYS A 185 18.00 22.53 -15.11
N TYR A 186 17.82 22.84 -13.82
CA TYR A 186 18.85 22.59 -12.82
C TYR A 186 19.04 21.09 -12.60
N PRO A 187 20.28 20.52 -12.70
CA PRO A 187 20.48 19.07 -12.73
C PRO A 187 19.91 18.29 -11.55
N LYS A 188 19.98 18.85 -10.33
CA LYS A 188 19.49 18.18 -9.10
C LYS A 188 17.97 18.20 -8.96
N THR A 189 17.27 19.10 -9.66
CA THR A 189 15.80 19.20 -9.61
C THR A 189 15.14 18.60 -10.84
N CYS A 190 15.80 18.65 -12.00
CA CYS A 190 15.27 18.15 -13.27
C CYS A 190 14.82 16.70 -13.16
N SER A 191 15.68 15.80 -12.65
CA SER A 191 15.35 14.38 -12.50
C SER A 191 14.19 14.12 -11.54
N LYS A 192 14.09 14.88 -10.43
CA LYS A 192 12.98 14.76 -9.48
C LYS A 192 11.66 15.21 -10.10
N VAL A 193 11.69 16.33 -10.81
CA VAL A 193 10.54 16.91 -11.50
C VAL A 193 10.05 15.97 -12.61
N GLU A 194 10.96 15.43 -13.41
CA GLU A 194 10.65 14.47 -14.48
C GLU A 194 10.00 13.20 -13.92
N HIS A 195 10.60 12.66 -12.85
CA HIS A 195 10.04 11.50 -12.17
C HIS A 195 8.65 11.78 -11.62
N PHE A 196 8.44 12.95 -11.00
CA PHE A 196 7.14 13.37 -10.49
C PHE A 196 6.08 13.43 -11.59
N VAL A 197 6.37 14.11 -12.70
CA VAL A 197 5.43 14.25 -13.82
C VAL A 197 5.11 12.89 -14.44
N SER A 198 6.10 12.01 -14.57
CA SER A 198 5.88 10.64 -15.06
C SER A 198 4.98 9.82 -14.14
N ILE A 199 5.13 9.96 -12.81
CA ILE A 199 4.25 9.28 -11.84
C ILE A 199 2.86 9.90 -11.90
N LEU A 200 2.77 11.23 -11.86
CA LEU A 200 1.50 11.97 -11.87
C LEU A 200 0.63 11.62 -13.08
N GLY A 201 1.23 11.56 -14.29
CA GLY A 201 0.53 11.15 -15.51
C GLY A 201 -0.02 9.73 -15.41
N LYS A 202 0.79 8.79 -14.91
CA LYS A 202 0.35 7.40 -14.70
C LYS A 202 -0.73 7.27 -13.63
N CYS A 203 -0.67 8.08 -12.57
CA CYS A 203 -1.72 8.13 -11.56
C CYS A 203 -3.04 8.65 -12.14
N PHE A 204 -2.95 9.65 -13.03
CA PHE A 204 -4.11 10.23 -13.68
C PHE A 204 -4.78 9.27 -14.67
N GLU A 205 -4.00 8.54 -15.45
CA GLU A 205 -4.46 7.59 -16.48
C GLU A 205 -4.88 6.24 -15.89
N SER A 206 -4.54 5.96 -14.61
CA SER A 206 -4.81 4.67 -14.00
C SER A 206 -6.32 4.39 -13.89
N PRO A 207 -6.82 3.26 -14.40
CA PRO A 207 -8.22 2.85 -14.24
C PRO A 207 -8.63 2.72 -12.77
N TRP A 208 -7.66 2.40 -11.90
CA TRP A 208 -7.88 2.29 -10.45
C TRP A 208 -8.43 3.58 -9.84
N THR A 209 -7.87 4.74 -10.19
CA THR A 209 -8.32 6.02 -9.63
C THR A 209 -9.74 6.36 -10.04
N THR A 210 -10.12 6.03 -11.26
CA THR A 210 -11.49 6.23 -11.76
C THR A 210 -12.46 5.34 -10.99
N LYS A 211 -12.12 4.07 -10.77
CA LYS A 211 -12.93 3.13 -9.99
C LYS A 211 -13.03 3.56 -8.52
N ALA A 212 -11.90 3.84 -7.89
CA ALA A 212 -11.83 4.22 -6.48
C ALA A 212 -12.64 5.49 -6.14
N LEU A 213 -12.64 6.49 -7.04
CA LEU A 213 -13.41 7.71 -6.86
C LEU A 213 -14.90 7.56 -7.23
N SER A 214 -15.26 6.62 -8.14
CA SER A 214 -16.65 6.35 -8.50
C SER A 214 -17.38 5.52 -7.44
N GLU A 215 -16.71 4.57 -6.81
CA GLU A 215 -17.29 3.76 -5.74
C GLU A 215 -17.66 4.61 -4.52
N THR A 216 -16.84 5.61 -4.16
CA THR A 216 -17.14 6.53 -3.07
C THR A 216 -18.42 7.35 -3.34
N ALA A 217 -18.63 7.79 -4.58
CA ALA A 217 -19.86 8.50 -4.95
C ALA A 217 -21.13 7.63 -4.86
N CYS A 218 -21.00 6.30 -4.98
CA CYS A 218 -22.10 5.37 -4.81
C CYS A 218 -22.41 5.11 -3.32
N GLU A 219 -21.39 4.93 -2.50
CA GLU A 219 -21.53 4.71 -1.05
C GLU A 219 -22.21 5.91 -0.36
N ASP A 220 -21.81 7.13 -0.69
CA ASP A 220 -22.44 8.36 -0.19
C ASP A 220 -23.93 8.46 -0.57
N SER A 221 -24.32 7.94 -1.72
CA SER A 221 -25.71 7.92 -2.16
C SER A 221 -26.56 6.88 -1.43
N GLU A 222 -25.98 5.77 -0.98
CA GLU A 222 -26.66 4.75 -0.20
C GLU A 222 -26.76 5.12 1.29
N GLU A 223 -25.73 5.70 1.89
CA GLU A 223 -25.78 6.22 3.25
C GLU A 223 -26.79 7.36 3.40
N ASN A 224 -26.86 8.27 2.42
CA ASN A 224 -27.86 9.32 2.42
C ASN A 224 -29.28 8.78 2.24
N LYS A 225 -29.47 7.69 1.48
CA LYS A 225 -30.75 6.98 1.42
C LYS A 225 -31.10 6.32 2.74
N GLN A 226 -30.16 5.71 3.43
CA GLN A 226 -30.39 5.10 4.74
C GLN A 226 -30.63 6.15 5.83
N ARG A 227 -29.99 7.33 5.79
CA ARG A 227 -30.29 8.45 6.69
C ARG A 227 -31.66 9.05 6.46
N MET A 228 -32.14 9.12 5.22
CA MET A 228 -33.50 9.59 4.91
C MET A 228 -34.58 8.57 5.27
N THR A 229 -34.29 7.26 5.21
CA THR A 229 -35.24 6.22 5.64
C THR A 229 -35.20 5.96 7.15
N GLY A 230 -34.13 6.32 7.85
CA GLY A 230 -34.01 6.19 9.32
C GLY A 230 -34.64 7.31 10.14
N ALA A 231 -35.13 8.38 9.50
CA ALA A 231 -35.72 9.53 10.21
C ALA A 231 -37.23 9.43 10.45
N GLN A 232 -37.88 8.30 10.13
CA GLN A 232 -39.31 8.09 10.36
C GLN A 232 -39.62 6.83 11.13
N THR A 233 -39.12 6.67 12.37
CA THR A 233 -39.76 5.80 13.37
C THR A 233 -39.34 6.22 14.78
N LEU A 234 -40.06 7.15 15.36
CA LEU A 234 -40.15 7.32 16.81
C LEU A 234 -41.47 6.67 17.27
N PRO A 235 -41.46 5.79 18.27
CA PRO A 235 -42.67 5.17 18.77
C PRO A 235 -43.45 6.14 19.67
N LYS A 236 -44.69 6.44 19.30
CA LYS A 236 -45.67 7.07 20.19
C LYS A 236 -46.36 6.02 21.04
N HIS A 237 -46.31 6.24 22.31
CA HIS A 237 -47.02 5.58 23.40
C HIS A 237 -48.53 5.49 23.16
N VAL A 238 -49.04 4.33 23.50
CA VAL A 238 -50.46 3.97 23.61
C VAL A 238 -51.12 4.80 24.71
N SER A 239 -52.27 5.39 24.46
CA SER A 239 -53.38 5.55 25.43
C SER A 239 -54.72 5.51 24.67
N THR A 240 -55.49 4.60 25.10
CA THR A 240 -56.87 4.28 24.79
C THR A 240 -57.83 5.43 25.06
N SER A 241 -58.79 5.68 24.16
CA SER A 241 -60.23 5.75 24.46
C SER A 241 -61.07 6.05 23.18
N SER A 242 -62.06 5.24 23.02
CA SER A 242 -63.35 5.26 22.32
C SER A 242 -63.88 6.63 21.81
N ASP A 243 -64.38 6.74 20.62
CA ASP A 243 -65.82 6.70 20.20
C ASP A 243 -66.10 7.34 18.84
N GLU A 244 -66.87 6.67 18.09
CA GLU A 244 -67.92 6.96 17.13
C GLU A 244 -67.95 8.23 16.26
N GLY A 245 -68.21 8.05 14.97
CA GLY A 245 -68.84 9.04 14.15
C GLY A 245 -68.46 9.15 12.67
N SER A 246 -69.05 8.31 11.81
CA SER A 246 -69.23 8.62 10.35
C SER A 246 -70.29 9.72 10.16
N PRO A 247 -70.53 10.28 8.97
CA PRO A 247 -70.07 10.00 7.60
C PRO A 247 -69.96 11.19 6.64
N SER A 248 -69.56 10.86 5.43
CA SER A 248 -70.10 11.35 4.12
C SER A 248 -69.42 12.48 3.34
N ALA A 249 -69.18 12.09 2.13
CA ALA A 249 -69.40 12.75 0.84
C ALA A 249 -68.38 13.86 0.43
N SER A 250 -67.77 13.87 -0.72
CA SER A 250 -68.25 13.61 -2.06
C SER A 250 -67.09 13.75 -3.09
N THR A 251 -67.10 12.88 -4.05
CA THR A 251 -66.38 12.97 -5.35
C THR A 251 -66.85 14.19 -6.19
N PRO A 252 -66.06 14.62 -7.21
CA PRO A 252 -66.37 14.02 -8.50
C PRO A 252 -65.19 13.65 -9.40
N MET A 253 -65.42 12.61 -10.13
CA MET A 253 -64.75 12.15 -11.34
C MET A 253 -64.66 13.21 -12.42
N ILE A 254 -63.63 13.20 -13.23
CA ILE A 254 -63.69 13.43 -14.68
C ILE A 254 -62.79 12.40 -15.37
N ASN A 255 -63.43 11.52 -16.10
CA ASN A 255 -62.87 10.68 -17.14
C ASN A 255 -62.40 11.51 -18.34
N LYS A 256 -61.33 11.11 -18.98
CA LYS A 256 -61.30 10.80 -20.42
C LYS A 256 -60.00 10.17 -20.90
N THR A 257 -60.20 9.00 -21.45
CA THR A 257 -59.64 8.42 -22.69
C THR A 257 -58.13 8.33 -22.87
N GLY A 258 -57.62 7.19 -22.75
CA GLY A 258 -57.15 6.16 -23.65
C GLY A 258 -56.15 6.60 -24.73
N PHE A 259 -54.91 6.29 -24.52
CA PHE A 259 -53.98 5.87 -25.58
C PHE A 259 -52.96 4.91 -24.96
N LYS A 260 -53.01 3.64 -25.36
CA LYS A 260 -51.95 2.66 -25.12
C LYS A 260 -50.74 3.06 -25.98
N PHE A 261 -49.71 3.56 -25.36
CA PHE A 261 -48.35 3.47 -25.90
C PHE A 261 -47.60 2.49 -25.05
N SER A 262 -47.31 1.37 -25.65
CA SER A 262 -46.28 0.44 -25.21
C SER A 262 -44.96 1.18 -25.32
N ALA A 263 -44.51 1.76 -24.22
CA ALA A 263 -43.15 2.24 -24.06
C ALA A 263 -42.37 1.14 -23.34
N GLU A 264 -41.69 0.33 -24.11
CA GLU A 264 -40.45 -0.32 -23.63
C GLU A 264 -39.59 0.78 -23.00
N LYS A 265 -39.44 0.70 -21.68
CA LYS A 265 -38.39 1.46 -21.01
C LYS A 265 -37.06 0.98 -21.60
N PRO A 266 -36.20 1.85 -22.13
CA PRO A 266 -34.83 1.46 -22.40
C PRO A 266 -34.29 1.04 -21.05
N VAL A 267 -33.94 -0.23 -20.93
CA VAL A 267 -33.04 -0.73 -19.91
C VAL A 267 -31.77 0.08 -20.17
N ILE A 268 -31.55 1.11 -19.37
CA ILE A 268 -30.23 1.70 -19.25
C ILE A 268 -29.40 0.56 -18.71
N GLU A 269 -28.69 -0.13 -19.59
CA GLU A 269 -27.55 -0.94 -19.22
C GLU A 269 -26.64 0.01 -18.46
N VAL A 270 -26.66 -0.12 -17.14
CA VAL A 270 -25.61 0.41 -16.26
C VAL A 270 -24.34 -0.17 -16.87
N PRO A 271 -23.38 0.64 -17.33
CA PRO A 271 -22.14 0.11 -17.89
C PRO A 271 -21.58 -0.84 -16.84
N SER A 272 -21.44 -2.09 -17.24
CA SER A 272 -20.84 -3.13 -16.42
C SER A 272 -19.57 -2.54 -15.81
N MET A 273 -19.50 -2.46 -14.47
CA MET A 273 -18.32 -1.99 -13.75
C MET A 273 -17.13 -2.64 -14.41
N THR A 274 -16.27 -1.84 -15.00
CA THR A 274 -15.08 -2.32 -15.70
C THR A 274 -14.30 -3.20 -14.75
N ILE A 275 -14.34 -4.50 -15.00
CA ILE A 275 -13.55 -5.47 -14.26
C ILE A 275 -12.11 -5.02 -14.42
N LEU A 276 -11.45 -4.70 -13.32
CA LEU A 276 -10.05 -4.28 -13.35
C LEU A 276 -9.24 -5.46 -13.89
N ASP A 277 -8.66 -5.33 -15.07
CA ASP A 277 -7.84 -6.38 -15.67
C ASP A 277 -6.66 -6.68 -14.73
N LYS A 278 -6.22 -7.93 -14.69
CA LYS A 278 -5.05 -8.36 -13.90
C LYS A 278 -3.84 -7.47 -14.14
N LYS A 279 -3.62 -7.08 -15.40
CA LYS A 279 -2.53 -6.19 -15.81
C LYS A 279 -2.67 -4.79 -15.20
N ASP A 280 -3.86 -4.26 -15.17
CA ASP A 280 -4.14 -2.93 -14.60
C ASP A 280 -3.98 -2.94 -13.08
N GLY A 281 -4.38 -4.02 -12.41
CA GLY A 281 -4.15 -4.23 -10.98
C GLY A 281 -2.66 -4.29 -10.62
N GLU A 282 -1.85 -5.02 -11.39
CA GLU A 282 -0.39 -5.09 -11.20
C GLU A 282 0.28 -3.75 -11.46
N GLN A 283 -0.16 -3.00 -12.48
CA GLN A 283 0.34 -1.65 -12.76
C GLN A 283 0.00 -0.68 -11.64
N ALA A 284 -1.22 -0.71 -11.13
CA ALA A 284 -1.63 0.13 -10.01
C ALA A 284 -0.83 -0.20 -8.73
N LYS A 285 -0.62 -1.48 -8.43
CA LYS A 285 0.23 -1.92 -7.30
C LYS A 285 1.67 -1.42 -7.42
N ALA A 286 2.27 -1.54 -8.61
CA ALA A 286 3.61 -0.99 -8.87
C ALA A 286 3.64 0.53 -8.74
N LEU A 287 2.51 1.20 -9.00
CA LEU A 287 2.39 2.65 -8.88
C LEU A 287 2.34 3.10 -7.41
N PHE A 288 1.61 2.40 -6.53
CA PHE A 288 1.65 2.64 -5.07
C PHE A 288 3.08 2.60 -4.53
N GLU A 289 3.85 1.58 -4.91
CA GLU A 289 5.25 1.45 -4.49
C GLU A 289 6.12 2.60 -5.01
N LYS A 290 5.93 3.02 -6.26
CA LYS A 290 6.67 4.16 -6.85
C LYS A 290 6.33 5.47 -6.15
N VAL A 291 5.05 5.71 -5.86
CA VAL A 291 4.59 6.91 -5.13
C VAL A 291 5.19 6.94 -3.72
N ARG A 292 5.18 5.82 -3.01
CA ARG A 292 5.77 5.69 -1.66
C ARG A 292 7.27 5.98 -1.66
N LYS A 293 8.02 5.38 -2.61
CA LYS A 293 9.47 5.64 -2.77
C LYS A 293 9.76 7.09 -3.15
N PHE A 294 8.95 7.66 -4.04
CA PHE A 294 9.09 9.05 -4.45
C PHE A 294 8.85 10.00 -3.29
N ARG A 295 7.77 9.78 -2.52
CA ARG A 295 7.44 10.53 -1.32
C ARG A 295 8.61 10.56 -0.34
N ALA A 296 9.13 9.40 0.03
CA ALA A 296 10.25 9.27 0.97
C ALA A 296 11.49 10.05 0.51
N HIS A 297 11.75 10.11 -0.82
CA HIS A 297 12.93 10.79 -1.35
C HIS A 297 12.77 12.31 -1.52
N VAL A 298 11.55 12.80 -1.74
CA VAL A 298 11.30 14.23 -2.05
C VAL A 298 10.84 15.00 -0.82
N GLU A 299 10.15 14.36 0.11
CA GLU A 299 9.65 14.99 1.34
C GLU A 299 10.78 15.44 2.28
N ASP A 300 11.98 14.84 2.18
CA ASP A 300 13.16 15.22 2.98
C ASP A 300 13.87 16.49 2.49
N SER A 301 13.55 16.97 1.27
CA SER A 301 14.24 18.11 0.66
C SER A 301 13.30 19.28 0.41
N ASP A 302 13.82 20.50 0.51
CA ASP A 302 13.14 21.75 0.15
C ASP A 302 13.88 22.54 -0.96
N LEU A 303 14.69 21.83 -1.76
CA LEU A 303 15.54 22.41 -2.79
C LEU A 303 14.75 23.00 -3.95
N ILE A 304 13.68 22.32 -4.41
CA ILE A 304 12.85 22.75 -5.53
C ILE A 304 12.13 24.06 -5.17
N TYR A 305 11.52 24.09 -3.97
CA TYR A 305 10.88 25.30 -3.45
C TYR A 305 11.87 26.46 -3.36
N LYS A 306 13.03 26.27 -2.71
CA LYS A 306 14.06 27.30 -2.57
C LYS A 306 14.54 27.83 -3.92
N LEU A 307 14.75 26.94 -4.88
CA LEU A 307 15.22 27.31 -6.21
C LEU A 307 14.18 28.15 -6.96
N TYR A 308 12.88 27.79 -6.83
CA TYR A 308 11.79 28.56 -7.42
C TYR A 308 11.67 29.97 -6.79
N VAL A 309 11.80 30.06 -5.46
CA VAL A 309 11.81 31.35 -4.74
C VAL A 309 12.98 32.21 -5.21
N VAL A 310 14.20 31.67 -5.23
CA VAL A 310 15.40 32.38 -5.68
C VAL A 310 15.25 32.86 -7.13
N GLN A 311 14.75 32.00 -8.02
CA GLN A 311 14.47 32.39 -9.40
C GLN A 311 13.48 33.54 -9.51
N THR A 312 12.40 33.52 -8.71
CA THR A 312 11.38 34.58 -8.72
C THR A 312 11.92 35.89 -8.16
N VAL A 313 12.72 35.84 -7.10
CA VAL A 313 13.42 37.01 -6.56
C VAL A 313 14.38 37.60 -7.60
N ILE A 314 15.14 36.77 -8.30
CA ILE A 314 16.05 37.22 -9.37
C ILE A 314 15.27 37.84 -10.54
N LYS A 315 14.13 37.23 -10.96
CA LYS A 315 13.24 37.81 -12.00
C LYS A 315 12.76 39.21 -11.58
N THR A 316 12.30 39.35 -10.33
CA THR A 316 11.83 40.63 -9.80
C THR A 316 12.95 41.67 -9.71
N ALA A 317 14.13 41.30 -9.24
CA ALA A 317 15.29 42.21 -9.19
C ALA A 317 15.71 42.70 -10.58
N LYS A 318 15.75 41.81 -11.58
CA LYS A 318 16.02 42.14 -12.96
C LYS A 318 14.98 43.10 -13.54
N PHE A 319 13.70 42.82 -13.30
CA PHE A 319 12.62 43.72 -13.70
C PHE A 319 12.81 45.12 -13.14
N ILE A 320 13.03 45.25 -11.81
CA ILE A 320 13.23 46.54 -11.18
C ILE A 320 14.45 47.30 -11.81
N PHE A 321 15.58 46.56 -11.99
CA PHE A 321 16.78 47.14 -12.58
C PHE A 321 16.54 47.62 -14.01
N ILE A 322 15.90 46.80 -14.85
CA ILE A 322 15.62 47.17 -16.27
C ILE A 322 14.65 48.35 -16.32
N LEU A 323 13.60 48.36 -15.49
CA LEU A 323 12.61 49.43 -15.45
C LEU A 323 13.26 50.76 -15.01
N CYS A 324 14.03 50.76 -13.91
CA CYS A 324 14.72 51.97 -13.42
C CYS A 324 15.70 52.50 -14.43
N TYR A 325 16.49 51.62 -15.07
CA TYR A 325 17.42 51.96 -16.09
C TYR A 325 16.72 52.53 -17.33
N THR A 326 15.73 51.88 -17.86
CA THR A 326 15.02 52.22 -19.10
C THR A 326 14.19 53.48 -18.94
N ALA A 327 13.51 53.68 -17.78
CA ALA A 327 12.68 54.84 -17.53
C ALA A 327 13.48 56.18 -17.52
N ASN A 328 14.69 56.13 -16.97
CA ASN A 328 15.58 57.31 -16.96
C ASN A 328 15.98 57.83 -18.35
N PHE A 329 15.98 56.94 -19.34
CA PHE A 329 16.41 57.27 -20.70
C PHE A 329 15.29 57.54 -21.69
N VAL A 330 14.02 57.54 -21.28
CA VAL A 330 12.84 57.85 -22.15
C VAL A 330 12.97 59.21 -22.82
N ASN A 331 13.52 60.18 -22.09
CA ASN A 331 13.69 61.53 -22.55
C ASN A 331 14.99 61.73 -23.34
N ALA A 332 15.89 60.76 -23.33
CA ALA A 332 17.12 60.82 -24.14
C ALA A 332 16.88 60.69 -25.65
N ILE A 333 15.69 60.14 -26.02
CA ILE A 333 15.27 60.07 -27.44
C ILE A 333 14.49 61.32 -27.78
N SER A 334 15.20 62.32 -28.31
CA SER A 334 14.62 63.58 -28.81
C SER A 334 14.67 63.64 -30.31
N PHE A 335 13.79 64.46 -30.90
CA PHE A 335 13.72 64.65 -32.36
C PHE A 335 14.82 65.59 -32.86
N GLU A 336 15.12 66.64 -32.10
CA GLU A 336 16.08 67.71 -32.45
C GLU A 336 17.37 67.59 -31.63
N HIS A 337 18.48 67.66 -32.32
CA HIS A 337 19.83 67.60 -31.74
C HIS A 337 20.73 68.67 -32.38
N VAL A 338 21.57 69.31 -31.60
CA VAL A 338 22.58 70.28 -32.11
C VAL A 338 23.90 69.53 -32.24
N CYS A 339 24.47 69.58 -33.44
CA CYS A 339 25.74 68.93 -33.77
C CYS A 339 26.80 69.99 -34.02
N LYS A 340 27.98 69.90 -33.43
CA LYS A 340 29.13 70.74 -33.67
C LYS A 340 30.31 69.84 -34.10
N PRO A 341 30.34 69.43 -35.37
CA PRO A 341 31.47 68.72 -35.90
C PRO A 341 32.64 69.61 -36.07
N LYS A 342 33.86 69.29 -35.69
CA LYS A 342 35.06 70.02 -35.87
C LYS A 342 35.52 69.95 -37.31
N VAL A 343 34.66 70.29 -38.29
CA VAL A 343 34.90 70.24 -39.76
C VAL A 343 34.53 71.53 -40.48
N GLU A 344 34.61 72.64 -39.77
CA GLU A 344 34.31 73.96 -40.27
C GLU A 344 35.12 74.29 -41.52
N HIS A 345 36.39 73.87 -41.60
CA HIS A 345 37.29 74.07 -42.74
C HIS A 345 36.85 73.39 -44.02
N LEU A 346 36.00 72.29 -43.90
CA LEU A 346 35.52 71.55 -45.06
C LEU A 346 34.13 71.99 -45.51
N THR A 347 33.32 72.51 -44.58
CA THR A 347 31.90 72.76 -44.83
C THR A 347 31.55 74.24 -44.79
N GLY A 348 32.40 75.09 -44.14
CA GLY A 348 32.11 76.47 -43.90
C GLY A 348 31.06 76.81 -42.86
N TYR A 349 30.61 75.74 -42.05
CA TYR A 349 29.61 75.91 -40.99
C TYR A 349 30.10 75.26 -39.72
N GLU A 350 29.88 75.93 -38.54
CA GLU A 350 30.28 75.46 -37.23
C GLU A 350 29.20 74.63 -36.55
N VAL A 351 27.93 74.98 -36.75
CA VAL A 351 26.79 74.37 -36.04
C VAL A 351 25.74 73.80 -37.00
N PHE A 352 25.31 72.60 -36.74
CA PHE A 352 24.25 71.98 -37.53
C PHE A 352 23.10 71.63 -36.59
N GLU A 353 21.88 71.91 -37.01
CA GLU A 353 20.65 71.46 -36.37
C GLU A 353 20.20 70.20 -37.08
N CYS A 354 20.15 69.10 -36.30
CA CYS A 354 19.94 67.76 -36.84
C CYS A 354 18.57 67.20 -36.34
N THR A 355 17.81 66.69 -37.23
CA THR A 355 16.59 66.00 -36.95
C THR A 355 16.78 64.50 -37.06
N HIS A 356 16.34 63.77 -36.01
CA HIS A 356 16.39 62.31 -35.97
C HIS A 356 15.07 61.75 -36.50
N ASN A 357 15.02 61.28 -37.74
CA ASN A 357 13.79 60.84 -38.42
C ASN A 357 13.01 59.71 -37.66
N MET A 358 13.74 58.84 -37.02
CA MET A 358 13.12 57.67 -36.32
C MET A 358 12.81 57.93 -34.84
N ALA A 359 13.21 59.09 -34.29
CA ALA A 359 13.04 59.40 -32.84
C ALA A 359 11.63 59.18 -32.33
N TYR A 360 10.62 59.65 -33.08
CA TYR A 360 9.21 59.49 -32.70
C TYR A 360 8.77 57.99 -32.61
N MET A 361 9.13 57.22 -33.64
CA MET A 361 8.78 55.79 -33.68
C MET A 361 9.55 55.01 -32.62
N LEU A 362 10.84 55.25 -32.44
CA LEU A 362 11.66 54.64 -31.40
C LEU A 362 11.16 54.99 -29.99
N LYS A 363 10.75 56.23 -29.76
CA LYS A 363 10.15 56.67 -28.49
C LYS A 363 8.81 55.93 -28.20
N LYS A 364 7.95 55.76 -29.22
CA LYS A 364 6.70 55.00 -29.07
C LYS A 364 6.96 53.53 -28.80
N LEU A 365 7.93 52.92 -29.52
CA LEU A 365 8.35 51.54 -29.28
C LEU A 365 8.94 51.36 -27.89
N LEU A 366 9.74 52.32 -27.41
CA LEU A 366 10.28 52.30 -26.04
C LEU A 366 9.17 52.34 -25.00
N ILE A 367 8.16 53.24 -25.16
CA ILE A 367 7.03 53.34 -24.26
C ILE A 367 6.22 52.03 -24.26
N SER A 368 5.98 51.43 -25.45
CA SER A 368 5.30 50.13 -25.57
C SER A 368 6.11 49.05 -24.87
N TYR A 369 7.43 49.00 -25.05
CA TYR A 369 8.31 48.06 -24.35
C TYR A 369 8.28 48.23 -22.82
N ILE A 370 8.30 49.50 -22.31
CA ILE A 370 8.18 49.78 -20.88
C ILE A 370 6.81 49.33 -20.34
N SER A 371 5.73 49.57 -21.10
CA SER A 371 4.39 49.13 -20.68
C SER A 371 4.31 47.60 -20.52
N ILE A 372 4.88 46.83 -21.46
CA ILE A 372 4.92 45.37 -21.37
C ILE A 372 5.79 44.91 -20.23
N ILE A 373 6.95 45.55 -19.99
CA ILE A 373 7.82 45.27 -18.83
C ILE A 373 7.06 45.53 -17.52
N CYS A 374 6.29 46.61 -17.40
CA CYS A 374 5.50 46.89 -16.22
C CYS A 374 4.47 45.78 -15.95
N VAL A 375 3.76 45.30 -16.97
CA VAL A 375 2.84 44.15 -16.84
C VAL A 375 3.58 42.90 -16.37
N TYR A 376 4.75 42.63 -17.00
CA TYR A 376 5.61 41.51 -16.57
C TYR A 376 6.01 41.64 -15.09
N GLY A 377 6.39 42.85 -14.66
CA GLY A 377 6.78 43.14 -13.28
C GLY A 377 5.64 42.97 -12.27
N PHE A 378 4.42 43.43 -12.61
CA PHE A 378 3.26 43.20 -11.76
C PHE A 378 2.97 41.72 -11.53
N ILE A 379 3.15 40.91 -12.56
CA ILE A 379 3.01 39.44 -12.44
C ILE A 379 4.11 38.87 -11.56
N CYS A 380 5.37 39.31 -11.69
CA CYS A 380 6.46 38.89 -10.80
C CYS A 380 6.16 39.24 -9.33
N LEU A 381 5.65 40.45 -9.05
CA LEU A 381 5.24 40.87 -7.71
C LEU A 381 4.06 40.04 -7.18
N TYR A 382 3.09 39.72 -8.05
CA TYR A 382 1.98 38.82 -7.70
C TYR A 382 2.51 37.42 -7.35
N THR A 383 3.44 36.89 -8.11
CA THR A 383 4.07 35.57 -7.83
C THR A 383 4.79 35.57 -6.49
N LEU A 384 5.54 36.67 -6.17
CA LEU A 384 6.18 36.82 -4.87
C LEU A 384 5.15 36.90 -3.73
N PHE A 385 4.06 37.67 -3.90
CA PHE A 385 3.00 37.76 -2.92
C PHE A 385 2.36 36.36 -2.69
N TRP A 386 2.09 35.62 -3.75
CA TRP A 386 1.57 34.25 -3.68
C TRP A 386 2.50 33.31 -2.91
N LEU A 387 3.82 33.36 -3.20
CA LEU A 387 4.86 32.54 -2.54
C LEU A 387 4.95 32.79 -1.03
N PHE A 388 4.72 34.05 -0.57
CA PHE A 388 4.81 34.38 0.85
C PHE A 388 3.48 34.25 1.59
N ARG A 389 2.34 34.33 0.88
CA ARG A 389 1.01 34.26 1.46
C ARG A 389 0.56 32.85 1.82
N ILE A 390 0.91 31.86 0.97
CA ILE A 390 0.45 30.48 1.09
C ILE A 390 1.55 29.64 1.74
N PRO A 391 1.22 28.75 2.69
CA PRO A 391 2.17 27.83 3.31
C PRO A 391 2.55 26.70 2.32
N LEU A 392 3.34 27.03 1.31
CA LEU A 392 3.67 26.11 0.22
C LEU A 392 4.54 24.90 0.61
N LYS A 393 5.03 24.88 1.85
CA LYS A 393 5.80 23.74 2.41
C LYS A 393 4.91 22.67 3.04
N GLU A 394 3.62 22.91 3.16
CA GLU A 394 2.64 21.98 3.68
C GLU A 394 1.45 21.91 2.72
N TYR A 395 1.03 20.70 2.40
CA TYR A 395 -0.14 20.47 1.55
C TYR A 395 -1.09 19.52 2.26
N SER A 396 -2.31 19.97 2.53
CA SER A 396 -3.35 19.17 3.17
C SER A 396 -4.32 18.60 2.15
N PHE A 397 -4.57 17.31 2.28
CA PHE A 397 -5.60 16.60 1.50
C PHE A 397 -6.98 16.62 2.18
N GLU A 398 -7.25 17.58 3.10
CA GLU A 398 -8.50 17.65 3.87
C GLU A 398 -9.74 17.60 2.97
N LYS A 399 -9.77 18.36 1.89
CA LYS A 399 -10.89 18.35 0.93
C LYS A 399 -11.05 16.97 0.23
N VAL A 400 -9.94 16.28 -0.03
CA VAL A 400 -9.99 14.95 -0.65
C VAL A 400 -10.49 13.91 0.36
N ARG A 401 -10.08 14.04 1.62
CA ARG A 401 -10.58 13.20 2.72
C ARG A 401 -12.08 13.40 3.00
N GLU A 402 -12.58 14.61 2.86
CA GLU A 402 -14.01 14.94 3.03
C GLU A 402 -14.85 14.45 1.85
N GLU A 403 -14.31 14.54 0.63
CA GLU A 403 -15.02 14.16 -0.61
C GLU A 403 -14.87 12.66 -0.95
N SER A 404 -14.04 11.89 -0.23
CA SER A 404 -13.76 10.48 -0.52
C SER A 404 -13.84 9.62 0.73
N SER A 405 -14.05 8.30 0.57
CA SER A 405 -14.00 7.33 1.68
C SER A 405 -12.59 7.10 2.23
N PHE A 406 -11.57 7.78 1.71
CA PHE A 406 -10.17 7.61 2.10
C PHE A 406 -9.75 8.64 3.15
N SER A 407 -10.17 8.44 4.39
CA SER A 407 -9.82 9.34 5.51
C SER A 407 -8.35 9.26 5.96
N ASP A 408 -7.60 8.26 5.48
CA ASP A 408 -6.22 7.96 5.87
C ASP A 408 -5.16 8.64 5.00
N ILE A 409 -5.54 9.44 3.98
CA ILE A 409 -4.60 10.14 3.11
C ILE A 409 -3.73 11.08 3.96
N PRO A 410 -2.41 10.88 4.03
CA PRO A 410 -1.53 11.71 4.84
C PRO A 410 -1.23 13.04 4.16
N ASP A 411 -1.10 14.10 4.95
CA ASP A 411 -0.58 15.38 4.48
C ASP A 411 0.90 15.26 4.10
N VAL A 412 1.33 16.07 3.16
CA VAL A 412 2.70 16.02 2.62
C VAL A 412 3.43 17.33 2.83
N LYS A 413 4.78 17.28 2.81
CA LYS A 413 5.63 18.40 3.20
C LYS A 413 6.71 18.72 2.15
N ASN A 414 7.32 19.89 2.33
CA ASN A 414 8.51 20.37 1.61
C ASN A 414 8.36 20.39 0.07
N ASP A 415 9.32 19.88 -0.68
CA ASP A 415 9.32 19.90 -2.14
C ASP A 415 8.11 19.15 -2.73
N PHE A 416 7.63 18.12 -2.04
CA PHE A 416 6.47 17.36 -2.49
C PHE A 416 5.17 18.18 -2.39
N ALA A 417 4.97 18.88 -1.24
CA ALA A 417 3.86 19.81 -1.06
C ALA A 417 3.88 20.92 -2.09
N PHE A 418 5.07 21.50 -2.34
CA PHE A 418 5.25 22.54 -3.33
C PHE A 418 4.86 22.09 -4.74
N LEU A 419 5.27 20.88 -5.16
CA LEU A 419 4.92 20.33 -6.47
C LEU A 419 3.41 20.14 -6.63
N LEU A 420 2.70 19.67 -5.58
CA LEU A 420 1.24 19.55 -5.61
C LEU A 420 0.53 20.89 -5.68
N HIS A 421 0.99 21.91 -4.94
CA HIS A 421 0.47 23.26 -5.08
C HIS A 421 0.64 23.83 -6.50
N MET A 422 1.74 23.48 -7.19
CA MET A 422 1.94 23.85 -8.58
C MET A 422 0.97 23.14 -9.52
N VAL A 423 0.72 21.85 -9.29
CA VAL A 423 -0.24 21.05 -10.06
C VAL A 423 -1.66 21.61 -9.89
N ASP A 424 -2.05 21.99 -8.68
CA ASP A 424 -3.38 22.56 -8.39
C ASP A 424 -3.67 23.87 -9.14
N GLN A 425 -2.60 24.60 -9.52
CA GLN A 425 -2.75 25.80 -10.35
C GLN A 425 -3.09 25.44 -11.81
N TYR A 426 -2.86 24.20 -12.22
CA TYR A 426 -3.24 23.71 -13.53
C TYR A 426 -4.61 23.03 -13.50
N ASP A 427 -4.76 21.98 -12.67
CA ASP A 427 -6.02 21.25 -12.47
C ASP A 427 -5.94 20.42 -11.16
N GLN A 428 -6.88 20.69 -10.25
CA GLN A 428 -6.98 19.99 -8.96
C GLN A 428 -7.31 18.50 -9.09
N LEU A 429 -7.81 18.05 -10.25
CA LEU A 429 -8.14 16.64 -10.46
C LEU A 429 -6.88 15.75 -10.42
N TYR A 430 -5.73 16.30 -10.85
CA TYR A 430 -4.46 15.55 -10.78
C TYR A 430 -4.03 15.26 -9.35
N SER A 431 -4.12 16.24 -8.46
CA SER A 431 -3.78 16.07 -7.04
C SER A 431 -4.78 15.17 -6.32
N LYS A 432 -6.07 15.25 -6.63
CA LYS A 432 -7.10 14.35 -6.10
C LYS A 432 -6.83 12.88 -6.49
N ARG A 433 -6.60 12.61 -7.77
CA ARG A 433 -6.28 11.27 -8.27
C ARG A 433 -4.96 10.75 -7.71
N PHE A 434 -4.00 11.63 -7.53
CA PHE A 434 -2.71 11.29 -6.92
C PHE A 434 -2.88 10.90 -5.44
N GLY A 435 -3.74 11.62 -4.69
CA GLY A 435 -4.05 11.36 -3.29
C GLY A 435 -4.51 9.93 -3.03
N VAL A 436 -5.24 9.31 -3.96
CA VAL A 436 -5.68 7.90 -3.87
C VAL A 436 -4.50 6.94 -3.69
N PHE A 437 -3.35 7.23 -4.31
CA PHE A 437 -2.14 6.40 -4.20
C PHE A 437 -1.31 6.66 -2.93
N LEU A 438 -1.71 7.62 -2.09
CA LEU A 438 -1.12 7.85 -0.77
C LEU A 438 -1.89 7.14 0.35
N SER A 439 -3.11 6.68 0.08
CA SER A 439 -3.99 6.00 1.02
C SER A 439 -3.61 4.52 1.16
N GLU A 440 -3.40 4.06 2.39
CA GLU A 440 -3.19 2.64 2.69
C GLU A 440 -4.50 1.84 2.55
N VAL A 441 -5.63 2.44 2.86
CA VAL A 441 -6.96 1.83 2.67
C VAL A 441 -7.21 1.55 1.19
N SER A 442 -6.87 2.50 0.31
CA SER A 442 -6.96 2.33 -1.15
C SER A 442 -6.05 1.20 -1.66
N GLU A 443 -4.82 1.11 -1.14
CA GLU A 443 -3.88 0.02 -1.50
C GLU A 443 -4.42 -1.34 -1.07
N ASN A 444 -4.97 -1.42 0.15
CA ASN A 444 -5.54 -2.67 0.67
C ASN A 444 -6.79 -3.10 -0.09
N LYS A 445 -7.66 -2.16 -0.47
CA LYS A 445 -8.83 -2.43 -1.32
C LYS A 445 -8.42 -2.95 -2.71
N LEU A 446 -7.37 -2.37 -3.31
CA LEU A 446 -6.82 -2.88 -4.57
C LEU A 446 -6.26 -4.30 -4.41
N ARG A 447 -5.54 -4.58 -3.31
CA ARG A 447 -5.00 -5.92 -3.04
C ARG A 447 -6.12 -6.96 -2.89
N GLU A 448 -7.19 -6.60 -2.20
CA GLU A 448 -8.37 -7.44 -2.01
C GLU A 448 -9.07 -7.75 -3.35
N ILE A 449 -9.33 -6.74 -4.17
CA ILE A 449 -9.93 -6.93 -5.51
C ILE A 449 -9.01 -7.79 -6.40
N SER A 450 -7.71 -7.53 -6.40
CA SER A 450 -6.74 -8.31 -7.17
C SER A 450 -6.70 -9.78 -6.72
N LEU A 451 -6.77 -10.01 -5.39
CA LEU A 451 -6.81 -11.34 -4.80
C LEU A 451 -8.07 -12.11 -5.22
N ASN A 452 -9.23 -11.47 -5.14
CA ASN A 452 -10.52 -12.06 -5.52
C ASN A 452 -10.60 -12.38 -7.01
N HIS A 453 -9.98 -11.55 -7.84
CA HIS A 453 -9.89 -11.82 -9.28
C HIS A 453 -8.94 -12.98 -9.60
N GLU A 454 -7.85 -13.13 -8.84
CA GLU A 454 -6.89 -14.21 -9.06
C GLU A 454 -7.38 -15.56 -8.54
N TRP A 455 -8.12 -15.56 -7.42
CA TRP A 455 -8.61 -16.76 -6.75
C TRP A 455 -10.12 -16.93 -6.93
N THR A 456 -10.51 -17.36 -8.16
CA THR A 456 -11.90 -17.68 -8.48
C THR A 456 -12.34 -18.97 -7.80
N PHE A 457 -13.66 -19.19 -7.70
CA PHE A 457 -14.26 -20.38 -7.12
C PHE A 457 -13.74 -21.68 -7.76
N GLU A 458 -13.62 -21.71 -9.09
CA GLU A 458 -13.13 -22.89 -9.84
C GLU A 458 -11.67 -23.20 -9.48
N LYS A 459 -10.82 -22.18 -9.37
CA LYS A 459 -9.42 -22.34 -8.98
C LYS A 459 -9.33 -22.84 -7.54
N LEU A 460 -10.10 -22.29 -6.61
CA LEU A 460 -10.12 -22.73 -5.22
C LEU A 460 -10.58 -24.18 -5.10
N ARG A 461 -11.62 -24.58 -5.83
CA ARG A 461 -12.12 -25.96 -5.84
C ARG A 461 -11.09 -26.98 -6.32
N GLN A 462 -10.20 -26.59 -7.26
CA GLN A 462 -9.09 -27.44 -7.69
C GLN A 462 -8.02 -27.63 -6.61
N HIS A 463 -7.92 -26.72 -5.64
CA HIS A 463 -6.95 -26.81 -4.53
C HIS A 463 -7.52 -27.50 -3.30
N VAL A 464 -8.80 -27.85 -3.29
CA VAL A 464 -9.40 -28.67 -2.23
C VAL A 464 -8.88 -30.09 -2.35
N SER A 465 -8.31 -30.59 -1.27
CA SER A 465 -7.78 -31.97 -1.17
C SER A 465 -8.47 -32.72 -0.05
N ARG A 466 -8.38 -34.07 -0.05
CA ARG A 466 -8.82 -34.87 1.08
C ARG A 466 -7.64 -35.23 1.96
N ASN A 467 -7.79 -34.99 3.26
CA ASN A 467 -6.77 -35.33 4.23
C ASN A 467 -6.82 -36.84 4.59
N ALA A 468 -5.89 -37.30 5.46
CA ALA A 468 -5.82 -38.67 5.92
C ALA A 468 -7.09 -39.18 6.67
N GLN A 469 -7.96 -38.26 7.07
CA GLN A 469 -9.23 -38.54 7.76
C GLN A 469 -10.44 -38.47 6.80
N ASP A 470 -10.19 -38.41 5.48
CA ASP A 470 -11.18 -38.26 4.40
C ASP A 470 -12.01 -36.95 4.48
N LYS A 471 -11.52 -35.92 5.22
CA LYS A 471 -12.12 -34.59 5.30
C LYS A 471 -11.64 -33.72 4.14
N GLN A 472 -12.53 -32.88 3.61
CA GLN A 472 -12.19 -31.88 2.59
C GLN A 472 -11.41 -30.73 3.23
N GLU A 473 -10.20 -30.48 2.73
CA GLU A 473 -9.25 -29.54 3.27
C GLU A 473 -8.81 -28.55 2.19
N LEU A 474 -8.84 -27.25 2.53
CA LEU A 474 -8.23 -26.20 1.73
C LEU A 474 -7.08 -25.55 2.50
N HIS A 475 -5.91 -25.50 1.89
CA HIS A 475 -4.72 -24.83 2.43
C HIS A 475 -4.35 -23.61 1.59
N LEU A 476 -4.43 -22.44 2.20
CA LEU A 476 -4.04 -21.14 1.62
C LEU A 476 -2.74 -20.67 2.26
N PHE A 477 -1.73 -20.40 1.43
CA PHE A 477 -0.37 -20.10 1.86
C PHE A 477 0.14 -18.81 1.24
N MET A 478 0.71 -17.90 2.06
CA MET A 478 1.36 -16.65 1.64
C MET A 478 0.49 -15.75 0.76
N LEU A 479 -0.81 -15.65 1.05
CA LEU A 479 -1.69 -14.71 0.37
C LEU A 479 -1.72 -13.36 1.09
N SER A 480 -2.08 -12.30 0.38
CA SER A 480 -2.26 -10.97 0.98
C SER A 480 -3.50 -10.86 1.87
N GLY A 481 -4.48 -11.75 1.69
CA GLY A 481 -5.74 -11.84 2.41
C GLY A 481 -6.45 -13.16 2.11
N VAL A 482 -7.68 -13.33 2.58
CA VAL A 482 -8.52 -14.50 2.28
C VAL A 482 -9.46 -14.14 1.14
N PRO A 483 -9.43 -14.86 -0.01
CA PRO A 483 -10.36 -14.60 -1.12
C PRO A 483 -11.82 -14.84 -0.72
N ASP A 484 -12.73 -13.98 -1.15
CA ASP A 484 -14.16 -14.08 -0.82
C ASP A 484 -14.82 -15.36 -1.32
N ALA A 485 -14.36 -15.90 -2.45
CA ALA A 485 -14.85 -17.14 -3.03
C ALA A 485 -14.55 -18.38 -2.17
N VAL A 486 -13.66 -18.30 -1.16
CA VAL A 486 -13.43 -19.37 -0.18
C VAL A 486 -14.69 -19.67 0.59
N PHE A 487 -15.44 -18.63 0.94
CA PHE A 487 -16.65 -18.75 1.75
C PHE A 487 -17.86 -19.31 0.98
N ASP A 488 -17.73 -19.50 -0.35
CA ASP A 488 -18.72 -20.19 -1.19
C ASP A 488 -18.51 -21.72 -1.22
N LEU A 489 -17.40 -22.23 -0.65
CA LEU A 489 -17.11 -23.65 -0.55
C LEU A 489 -17.86 -24.27 0.66
N THR A 490 -19.12 -24.58 0.48
CA THR A 490 -20.01 -25.11 1.55
C THR A 490 -19.62 -26.49 2.05
N ASP A 491 -18.91 -27.27 1.22
CA ASP A 491 -18.54 -28.67 1.51
C ASP A 491 -17.21 -28.80 2.27
N LEU A 492 -16.56 -27.69 2.60
CA LEU A 492 -15.25 -27.68 3.24
C LEU A 492 -15.35 -28.01 4.73
N ASP A 493 -14.58 -29.02 5.18
CA ASP A 493 -14.48 -29.42 6.59
C ASP A 493 -13.35 -28.69 7.33
N VAL A 494 -12.22 -28.45 6.64
CA VAL A 494 -10.97 -27.93 7.21
C VAL A 494 -10.45 -26.75 6.37
N LEU A 495 -10.27 -25.61 7.01
CA LEU A 495 -9.66 -24.43 6.41
C LEU A 495 -8.31 -24.14 7.07
N LYS A 496 -7.23 -24.12 6.27
CA LYS A 496 -5.87 -23.79 6.73
C LYS A 496 -5.42 -22.48 6.12
N LEU A 497 -5.12 -21.51 6.98
CA LEU A 497 -4.61 -20.19 6.64
C LEU A 497 -3.19 -20.07 7.17
N GLU A 498 -2.20 -19.92 6.29
CA GLU A 498 -0.80 -19.87 6.67
C GLU A 498 -0.10 -18.65 6.06
N LEU A 499 0.59 -17.85 6.91
CA LEU A 499 1.33 -16.64 6.52
C LEU A 499 0.47 -15.60 5.78
N ILE A 500 -0.76 -15.40 6.25
CA ILE A 500 -1.70 -14.39 5.73
C ILE A 500 -1.79 -13.24 6.72
N PRO A 501 -1.15 -12.08 6.46
CA PRO A 501 -1.04 -10.99 7.44
C PRO A 501 -2.36 -10.27 7.70
N GLU A 502 -3.25 -10.21 6.72
CA GLU A 502 -4.55 -9.54 6.80
C GLU A 502 -5.71 -10.48 6.51
N ALA A 503 -5.81 -11.56 7.29
CA ALA A 503 -6.94 -12.47 7.20
C ALA A 503 -8.19 -11.84 7.82
N LYS A 504 -9.18 -11.53 7.00
CA LYS A 504 -10.52 -11.12 7.43
C LYS A 504 -11.48 -12.30 7.24
N ILE A 505 -12.27 -12.59 8.25
CA ILE A 505 -13.31 -13.60 8.21
C ILE A 505 -14.66 -12.90 8.25
N PRO A 506 -15.32 -12.73 7.09
CA PRO A 506 -16.58 -12.00 6.97
C PRO A 506 -17.78 -12.84 7.42
N ALA A 507 -18.94 -12.21 7.54
CA ALA A 507 -20.21 -12.86 7.86
C ALA A 507 -20.56 -14.04 6.93
N LYS A 508 -20.07 -14.00 5.70
CA LYS A 508 -20.28 -15.02 4.65
C LYS A 508 -19.80 -16.43 5.06
N ILE A 509 -18.86 -16.54 6.04
CA ILE A 509 -18.43 -17.84 6.57
C ILE A 509 -19.60 -18.67 7.11
N SER A 510 -20.71 -18.05 7.50
CA SER A 510 -21.91 -18.76 7.95
C SER A 510 -22.52 -19.70 6.90
N GLN A 511 -22.15 -19.57 5.64
CA GLN A 511 -22.56 -20.45 4.54
C GLN A 511 -21.80 -21.78 4.56
N MET A 512 -20.64 -21.84 5.20
CA MET A 512 -19.79 -23.02 5.31
C MET A 512 -20.26 -23.94 6.44
N THR A 513 -21.42 -24.56 6.27
CA THR A 513 -22.08 -25.36 7.33
C THR A 513 -21.26 -26.58 7.79
N ASN A 514 -20.37 -27.09 6.95
CA ASN A 514 -19.54 -28.26 7.27
C ASN A 514 -18.22 -27.92 7.97
N LEU A 515 -17.86 -26.63 8.03
CA LEU A 515 -16.58 -26.20 8.59
C LEU A 515 -16.52 -26.47 10.10
N GLN A 516 -15.66 -27.42 10.48
CA GLN A 516 -15.46 -27.83 11.89
C GLN A 516 -14.06 -27.54 12.40
N GLU A 517 -13.09 -27.36 11.50
CA GLU A 517 -11.68 -27.23 11.82
C GLU A 517 -11.04 -26.02 11.12
N LEU A 518 -10.37 -25.19 11.89
CA LEU A 518 -9.68 -23.98 11.40
C LEU A 518 -8.23 -24.00 11.87
N HIS A 519 -7.30 -23.77 10.95
CA HIS A 519 -5.87 -23.63 11.25
C HIS A 519 -5.43 -22.20 10.94
N LEU A 520 -4.83 -21.54 11.91
CA LEU A 520 -4.25 -20.23 11.83
C LEU A 520 -2.75 -20.34 12.09
N CYS A 521 -1.93 -20.35 11.05
CA CYS A 521 -0.48 -20.45 11.14
C CYS A 521 0.15 -19.10 10.82
N HIS A 522 0.68 -18.39 11.83
CA HIS A 522 1.22 -17.03 11.68
C HIS A 522 0.25 -16.09 10.95
N CYS A 523 -1.02 -16.14 11.37
CA CYS A 523 -2.14 -15.51 10.72
C CYS A 523 -3.02 -14.81 11.76
N PRO A 524 -2.90 -13.48 11.97
CA PRO A 524 -3.72 -12.72 12.92
C PRO A 524 -5.10 -12.48 12.30
N ALA A 525 -5.98 -13.48 12.35
CA ALA A 525 -7.31 -13.41 11.75
C ALA A 525 -8.24 -12.47 12.52
N LYS A 526 -8.82 -11.50 11.81
CA LYS A 526 -9.89 -10.62 12.29
C LYS A 526 -11.24 -11.22 11.89
N VAL A 527 -12.15 -11.33 12.85
CA VAL A 527 -13.48 -11.96 12.67
C VAL A 527 -14.55 -10.90 12.86
N GLU A 528 -15.47 -10.80 11.90
CA GLU A 528 -16.66 -9.96 12.04
C GLU A 528 -17.61 -10.51 13.12
N GLN A 529 -18.41 -9.65 13.73
CA GLN A 529 -19.26 -10.01 14.86
C GLN A 529 -20.32 -11.08 14.50
N THR A 530 -20.85 -11.04 13.31
CA THR A 530 -21.78 -12.06 12.78
C THR A 530 -21.09 -13.38 12.49
N ALA A 531 -19.90 -13.34 11.89
CA ALA A 531 -19.05 -14.50 11.65
C ALA A 531 -18.64 -15.18 12.96
N PHE A 532 -18.36 -14.39 13.99
CA PHE A 532 -18.00 -14.89 15.30
C PHE A 532 -19.12 -15.75 15.93
N SER A 533 -20.39 -15.36 15.79
CA SER A 533 -21.52 -16.16 16.29
C SER A 533 -21.55 -17.54 15.65
N PHE A 534 -21.32 -17.61 14.34
CA PHE A 534 -21.26 -18.88 13.62
C PHE A 534 -20.07 -19.74 14.08
N LEU A 535 -18.86 -19.18 14.14
CA LEU A 535 -17.66 -19.90 14.60
C LEU A 535 -17.81 -20.43 16.01
N ARG A 536 -18.38 -19.63 16.92
CA ARG A 536 -18.63 -20.03 18.32
C ARG A 536 -19.51 -21.29 18.41
N ASP A 537 -20.49 -21.42 17.51
CA ASP A 537 -21.48 -22.49 17.59
C ASP A 537 -21.09 -23.74 16.77
N HIS A 538 -20.32 -23.57 15.67
CA HIS A 538 -19.99 -24.65 14.73
C HIS A 538 -18.54 -25.15 14.86
N LEU A 539 -17.57 -24.30 15.17
CA LEU A 539 -16.18 -24.71 15.21
C LEU A 539 -15.88 -25.66 16.36
N ARG A 540 -15.24 -26.79 16.03
CA ARG A 540 -14.92 -27.86 16.99
C ARG A 540 -13.43 -27.94 17.30
N CYS A 541 -12.59 -27.70 16.30
CA CYS A 541 -11.15 -27.82 16.40
C CYS A 541 -10.49 -26.55 15.90
N LEU A 542 -9.52 -26.02 16.66
CA LEU A 542 -8.76 -24.82 16.29
C LEU A 542 -7.27 -25.06 16.50
N HIS A 543 -6.50 -24.84 15.47
CA HIS A 543 -5.04 -24.83 15.53
C HIS A 543 -4.52 -23.41 15.38
N VAL A 544 -3.70 -22.96 16.34
CA VAL A 544 -3.06 -21.64 16.29
C VAL A 544 -1.56 -21.82 16.41
N LYS A 545 -0.84 -21.46 15.36
CA LYS A 545 0.61 -21.42 15.34
C LYS A 545 1.07 -19.96 15.30
N PHE A 546 1.91 -19.56 16.23
CA PHE A 546 2.31 -18.16 16.45
C PHE A 546 3.79 -18.08 16.83
N THR A 547 4.39 -16.93 16.63
CA THR A 547 5.75 -16.62 17.11
C THR A 547 5.67 -15.92 18.46
N ASP A 548 4.77 -14.94 18.59
CA ASP A 548 4.51 -14.22 19.83
C ASP A 548 3.06 -14.46 20.29
N VAL A 549 2.84 -14.46 21.61
CA VAL A 549 1.52 -14.60 22.24
C VAL A 549 0.53 -13.54 21.77
N ALA A 550 1.02 -12.34 21.45
CA ALA A 550 0.20 -11.24 20.92
C ALA A 550 -0.46 -11.56 19.56
N GLU A 551 0.06 -12.53 18.84
CA GLU A 551 -0.53 -12.99 17.56
C GLU A 551 -1.80 -13.83 17.75
N ILE A 552 -2.05 -14.34 18.96
CA ILE A 552 -3.25 -15.13 19.24
C ILE A 552 -4.46 -14.19 19.31
N PRO A 553 -5.43 -14.32 18.39
CA PRO A 553 -6.59 -13.45 18.40
C PRO A 553 -7.44 -13.61 19.67
N ALA A 554 -7.87 -12.52 20.29
CA ALA A 554 -8.66 -12.55 21.54
C ALA A 554 -9.98 -13.33 21.41
N TRP A 555 -10.59 -13.38 20.23
CA TRP A 555 -11.84 -14.09 19.98
C TRP A 555 -11.70 -15.61 20.14
N VAL A 556 -10.49 -16.17 20.02
CA VAL A 556 -10.20 -17.60 20.21
C VAL A 556 -10.73 -18.10 21.58
N TYR A 557 -10.54 -17.31 22.62
CA TYR A 557 -10.93 -17.64 23.98
C TYR A 557 -12.43 -17.52 24.24
N LEU A 558 -13.19 -16.98 23.31
CA LEU A 558 -14.63 -16.79 23.42
C LEU A 558 -15.45 -17.90 22.72
N LEU A 559 -14.76 -18.87 22.10
CA LEU A 559 -15.38 -20.01 21.39
C LEU A 559 -15.87 -21.07 22.36
N LYS A 560 -17.05 -20.87 22.97
CA LYS A 560 -17.60 -21.72 24.05
C LYS A 560 -17.78 -23.18 23.67
N ASN A 561 -18.04 -23.49 22.40
CA ASN A 561 -18.30 -24.84 21.92
C ASN A 561 -17.07 -25.57 21.37
N LEU A 562 -15.88 -24.92 21.44
CA LEU A 562 -14.62 -25.50 21.01
C LEU A 562 -14.30 -26.76 21.83
N ARG A 563 -13.95 -27.86 21.16
CA ARG A 563 -13.59 -29.13 21.78
C ARG A 563 -12.10 -29.38 21.82
N GLU A 564 -11.39 -28.93 20.82
CA GLU A 564 -9.96 -29.16 20.63
C GLU A 564 -9.23 -27.84 20.34
N LEU A 565 -8.19 -27.54 21.11
CA LEU A 565 -7.36 -26.37 20.94
C LEU A 565 -5.90 -26.76 20.87
N TYR A 566 -5.26 -26.40 19.77
CA TYR A 566 -3.83 -26.62 19.54
C TYR A 566 -3.12 -25.27 19.52
N LEU A 567 -2.20 -25.06 20.47
CA LEU A 567 -1.39 -23.87 20.61
C LEU A 567 0.07 -24.23 20.34
N ILE A 568 0.64 -23.69 19.27
CA ILE A 568 2.01 -23.98 18.82
C ILE A 568 2.78 -22.69 18.71
N GLY A 569 3.74 -22.47 19.63
CA GLY A 569 4.58 -21.27 19.62
C GLY A 569 5.15 -20.95 20.98
N ASN A 570 5.87 -19.83 21.08
CA ASN A 570 6.50 -19.42 22.33
C ASN A 570 5.49 -18.76 23.28
N LEU A 571 5.15 -19.48 24.37
CA LEU A 571 4.30 -18.97 25.45
C LEU A 571 5.10 -18.32 26.60
N ASN A 572 6.43 -18.44 26.61
CA ASN A 572 7.30 -17.75 27.55
C ASN A 572 7.69 -16.38 26.97
N SER A 573 6.92 -15.35 27.29
CA SER A 573 7.33 -13.97 27.02
C SER A 573 8.33 -13.53 28.07
N GLU A 574 9.41 -12.86 27.67
CA GLU A 574 10.42 -12.27 28.59
C GLU A 574 9.80 -11.28 29.59
N ASN A 575 8.62 -10.76 29.31
CA ASN A 575 7.91 -9.79 30.13
C ASN A 575 6.97 -10.39 31.18
N ASN A 576 7.06 -11.70 31.52
CA ASN A 576 6.27 -12.36 32.57
C ASN A 576 4.73 -12.19 32.50
N LYS A 577 4.20 -11.66 31.43
CA LYS A 577 2.76 -11.60 31.19
C LYS A 577 2.37 -12.79 30.31
N MET A 578 1.95 -13.86 30.94
CA MET A 578 1.28 -15.00 30.28
C MET A 578 -0.12 -14.56 29.84
N ILE A 579 -0.17 -13.68 28.85
CA ILE A 579 -1.33 -12.85 28.53
C ILE A 579 -2.45 -13.67 27.86
N GLY A 580 -2.15 -14.80 27.26
CA GLY A 580 -3.16 -15.50 26.48
C GLY A 580 -3.99 -16.55 27.22
N LEU A 581 -3.44 -17.15 28.30
CA LEU A 581 -4.07 -18.30 28.94
C LEU A 581 -5.08 -17.94 30.02
N GLU A 582 -5.16 -16.67 30.43
CA GLU A 582 -6.12 -16.22 31.46
C GLU A 582 -7.60 -16.37 31.02
N SER A 583 -7.82 -16.37 29.71
CA SER A 583 -9.17 -16.45 29.13
C SER A 583 -9.63 -17.88 28.84
N LEU A 584 -8.83 -18.91 29.08
CA LEU A 584 -9.25 -20.32 28.87
C LEU A 584 -10.51 -20.72 29.63
N ARG A 585 -10.82 -20.04 30.72
CA ARG A 585 -12.00 -20.28 31.57
C ARG A 585 -13.31 -20.25 30.79
N GLU A 586 -13.40 -19.49 29.75
CA GLU A 586 -14.60 -19.37 28.91
C GLU A 586 -14.84 -20.61 28.01
N LEU A 587 -13.79 -21.42 27.78
CA LEU A 587 -13.84 -22.60 26.92
C LEU A 587 -14.43 -23.81 27.66
N ARG A 588 -15.73 -23.75 27.98
CA ARG A 588 -16.42 -24.73 28.88
C ARG A 588 -16.56 -26.14 28.31
N HIS A 589 -16.40 -26.32 26.99
CA HIS A 589 -16.53 -27.61 26.31
C HIS A 589 -15.22 -28.19 25.83
N LEU A 590 -14.09 -27.56 26.22
CA LEU A 590 -12.76 -27.98 25.78
C LEU A 590 -12.41 -29.35 26.37
N LYS A 591 -12.19 -30.34 25.48
CA LYS A 591 -11.80 -31.71 25.84
C LYS A 591 -10.32 -31.97 25.62
N ILE A 592 -9.73 -31.43 24.57
CA ILE A 592 -8.34 -31.65 24.18
C ILE A 592 -7.63 -30.31 24.17
N LEU A 593 -6.55 -30.20 24.92
CA LEU A 593 -5.62 -29.08 24.88
C LEU A 593 -4.25 -29.59 24.52
N HIS A 594 -3.75 -29.15 23.40
CA HIS A 594 -2.39 -29.43 22.92
C HIS A 594 -1.56 -28.16 22.93
N VAL A 595 -0.46 -28.16 23.69
CA VAL A 595 0.46 -27.03 23.83
C VAL A 595 1.84 -27.47 23.39
N LYS A 596 2.33 -26.91 22.27
CA LYS A 596 3.72 -27.05 21.85
C LYS A 596 4.44 -25.73 22.05
N SER A 597 5.36 -25.68 23.04
CA SER A 597 6.01 -24.47 23.49
C SER A 597 7.33 -24.76 24.21
N ASN A 598 7.90 -23.76 24.83
CA ASN A 598 9.12 -23.81 25.65
C ASN A 598 8.81 -23.54 27.15
N LEU A 599 7.81 -24.23 27.70
CA LEU A 599 7.33 -23.97 29.06
C LEU A 599 8.35 -24.37 30.13
N THR A 600 8.62 -23.50 31.10
CA THR A 600 9.35 -23.79 32.34
C THR A 600 8.43 -24.24 33.50
N LYS A 601 7.17 -23.86 33.40
CA LYS A 601 6.10 -24.24 34.35
C LYS A 601 4.78 -24.48 33.62
N VAL A 602 3.98 -25.39 34.10
CA VAL A 602 2.60 -25.54 33.63
C VAL A 602 1.77 -24.35 34.14
N PRO A 603 1.18 -23.55 33.23
CA PRO A 603 0.42 -22.36 33.64
C PRO A 603 -0.72 -22.70 34.59
N SER A 604 -0.92 -21.90 35.64
CA SER A 604 -2.02 -22.12 36.60
C SER A 604 -3.40 -22.05 35.95
N ASN A 605 -3.54 -21.27 34.93
CA ASN A 605 -4.79 -20.99 34.19
C ASN A 605 -5.30 -22.20 33.39
N ILE A 606 -4.44 -23.18 33.08
CA ILE A 606 -4.86 -24.45 32.50
C ILE A 606 -5.85 -25.19 33.46
N THR A 607 -5.75 -24.92 34.78
CA THR A 607 -6.66 -25.52 35.76
C THR A 607 -8.10 -25.04 35.65
N ASP A 608 -8.33 -23.91 34.99
CA ASP A 608 -9.68 -23.35 34.79
C ASP A 608 -10.54 -24.20 33.85
N VAL A 609 -9.89 -24.92 32.91
CA VAL A 609 -10.56 -25.88 32.02
C VAL A 609 -10.52 -27.32 32.52
N ALA A 610 -9.84 -27.56 33.67
CA ALA A 610 -9.63 -28.89 34.23
C ALA A 610 -10.92 -29.73 34.39
N PRO A 611 -12.10 -29.17 34.76
CA PRO A 611 -13.32 -29.96 34.93
C PRO A 611 -13.78 -30.68 33.66
N HIS A 612 -13.45 -30.19 32.50
CA HIS A 612 -13.95 -30.70 31.21
C HIS A 612 -12.85 -31.35 30.36
N LEU A 613 -11.57 -31.07 30.68
CA LEU A 613 -10.43 -31.54 29.94
C LEU A 613 -10.21 -33.05 30.14
N THR A 614 -10.23 -33.80 29.05
CA THR A 614 -9.95 -35.25 29.02
C THR A 614 -8.55 -35.58 28.54
N LYS A 615 -7.97 -34.76 27.64
CA LYS A 615 -6.63 -34.96 27.11
C LYS A 615 -5.81 -33.67 27.21
N LEU A 616 -4.61 -33.78 27.79
CA LEU A 616 -3.63 -32.71 27.85
C LEU A 616 -2.33 -33.20 27.23
N VAL A 617 -1.86 -32.47 26.21
CA VAL A 617 -0.56 -32.69 25.56
C VAL A 617 0.30 -31.45 25.77
N ILE A 618 1.47 -31.64 26.36
CA ILE A 618 2.50 -30.62 26.46
C ILE A 618 3.76 -31.14 25.75
N HIS A 619 4.11 -30.47 24.70
CA HIS A 619 5.32 -30.76 23.93
C HIS A 619 6.27 -29.56 24.05
N ASN A 620 7.35 -29.71 24.81
CA ASN A 620 8.38 -28.70 24.95
C ASN A 620 9.49 -28.90 23.91
N ASP A 621 10.16 -27.81 23.55
CA ASP A 621 11.29 -27.85 22.61
C ASP A 621 12.63 -28.11 23.34
N GLY A 622 12.67 -29.07 24.31
CA GLY A 622 13.83 -29.37 25.12
C GLY A 622 14.05 -28.41 26.31
N THR A 623 13.07 -27.52 26.59
CA THR A 623 13.10 -26.70 27.79
C THR A 623 12.69 -27.51 29.01
N LYS A 624 13.44 -27.41 30.12
CA LYS A 624 13.15 -28.14 31.36
C LYS A 624 11.86 -27.63 32.01
N LEU A 625 10.86 -28.50 32.12
CA LEU A 625 9.60 -28.23 32.78
C LEU A 625 9.74 -28.49 34.31
N LEU A 626 9.88 -27.43 35.09
CA LEU A 626 10.20 -27.50 36.51
C LEU A 626 8.98 -27.60 37.41
N VAL A 627 7.92 -26.86 37.10
CA VAL A 627 6.74 -26.70 37.95
C VAL A 627 5.51 -27.30 37.33
N LEU A 628 5.03 -28.41 37.88
CA LEU A 628 3.86 -29.17 37.41
C LEU A 628 2.71 -29.19 38.44
N ASN A 629 2.75 -28.36 39.46
CA ASN A 629 1.76 -28.39 40.56
C ASN A 629 0.31 -28.16 40.09
N SER A 630 0.14 -27.43 38.98
CA SER A 630 -1.17 -27.18 38.36
C SER A 630 -1.87 -28.48 37.95
N LEU A 631 -1.12 -29.51 37.57
CA LEU A 631 -1.70 -30.81 37.17
C LEU A 631 -2.50 -31.47 38.27
N LYS A 632 -2.17 -31.25 39.56
CA LYS A 632 -2.87 -31.86 40.70
C LYS A 632 -4.37 -31.58 40.73
N LYS A 633 -4.83 -30.51 40.09
CA LYS A 633 -6.23 -30.10 40.02
C LYS A 633 -6.99 -30.73 38.85
N MET A 634 -6.30 -31.40 37.91
CA MET A 634 -6.87 -31.92 36.65
C MET A 634 -7.37 -33.36 36.77
N MET A 635 -8.23 -33.64 37.71
CA MET A 635 -8.67 -35.03 38.06
C MET A 635 -9.42 -35.73 36.91
N ASN A 636 -9.97 -35.02 35.93
CA ASN A 636 -10.74 -35.60 34.84
C ASN A 636 -9.90 -35.99 33.62
N VAL A 637 -8.61 -35.63 33.63
CA VAL A 637 -7.70 -35.98 32.53
C VAL A 637 -7.51 -37.49 32.46
N ALA A 638 -7.88 -38.08 31.30
CA ALA A 638 -7.72 -39.49 31.01
C ALA A 638 -6.41 -39.75 30.23
N GLU A 639 -5.97 -38.81 29.39
CA GLU A 639 -4.75 -38.89 28.61
C GLU A 639 -3.83 -37.72 28.94
N LEU A 640 -2.63 -38.00 29.41
CA LEU A 640 -1.58 -36.99 29.65
C LEU A 640 -0.34 -37.33 28.87
N GLU A 641 0.11 -36.36 28.08
CA GLU A 641 1.33 -36.46 27.29
C GLU A 641 2.27 -35.31 27.61
N LEU A 642 3.50 -35.63 28.08
CA LEU A 642 4.55 -34.67 28.39
C LEU A 642 5.81 -35.04 27.60
N GLN A 643 5.97 -34.46 26.42
CA GLN A 643 7.07 -34.75 25.50
C GLN A 643 8.15 -33.67 25.52
N ASN A 644 9.40 -34.08 25.36
CA ASN A 644 10.57 -33.17 25.29
C ASN A 644 10.64 -32.15 26.45
N CYS A 645 10.15 -32.51 27.64
CA CYS A 645 10.07 -31.66 28.82
C CYS A 645 11.30 -31.72 29.70
N GLU A 646 12.37 -32.41 29.29
CA GLU A 646 13.61 -32.63 30.05
C GLU A 646 13.37 -33.18 31.50
N LEU A 647 12.35 -34.01 31.63
CA LEU A 647 12.01 -34.64 32.90
C LEU A 647 13.06 -35.68 33.28
N GLU A 648 13.67 -35.59 34.44
CA GLU A 648 14.66 -36.56 34.97
C GLU A 648 14.02 -37.69 35.79
N ARG A 649 12.76 -37.45 36.28
CA ARG A 649 11.94 -38.41 37.07
C ARG A 649 10.47 -38.20 36.72
N ILE A 650 9.64 -39.16 37.10
CA ILE A 650 8.17 -39.05 36.96
C ILE A 650 7.63 -38.04 38.00
N PRO A 651 6.98 -36.95 37.53
CA PRO A 651 6.52 -35.90 38.47
C PRO A 651 5.44 -36.38 39.43
N HIS A 652 5.58 -36.07 40.71
CA HIS A 652 4.58 -36.45 41.76
C HIS A 652 3.18 -35.87 41.51
N ALA A 653 3.03 -34.78 40.78
CA ALA A 653 1.76 -34.18 40.43
C ALA A 653 0.84 -35.15 39.65
N ILE A 654 1.42 -36.07 38.89
CA ILE A 654 0.70 -37.04 38.04
C ILE A 654 -0.11 -38.02 38.91
N PHE A 655 0.37 -38.36 40.14
CA PHE A 655 -0.29 -39.35 40.99
C PHE A 655 -1.64 -38.89 41.56
N SER A 656 -1.96 -37.61 41.43
CA SER A 656 -3.29 -37.06 41.81
C SER A 656 -4.35 -37.27 40.71
N LEU A 657 -3.96 -37.70 39.49
CA LEU A 657 -4.86 -37.84 38.34
C LEU A 657 -5.59 -39.20 38.39
N SER A 658 -6.60 -39.34 39.22
CA SER A 658 -7.29 -40.60 39.47
C SER A 658 -8.00 -41.21 38.25
N ASN A 659 -8.31 -40.41 37.22
CA ASN A 659 -8.97 -40.85 36.00
C ASN A 659 -8.01 -41.17 34.87
N LEU A 660 -6.68 -41.04 35.10
CA LEU A 660 -5.65 -41.21 34.06
C LEU A 660 -5.67 -42.67 33.52
N GLN A 661 -5.82 -42.80 32.23
CA GLN A 661 -5.83 -44.08 31.48
C GLN A 661 -4.55 -44.24 30.66
N GLU A 662 -4.08 -43.17 30.10
CA GLU A 662 -2.85 -43.18 29.29
C GLU A 662 -1.87 -42.08 29.77
N LEU A 663 -0.65 -42.50 30.02
CA LEU A 663 0.46 -41.60 30.35
C LEU A 663 1.59 -41.76 29.33
N ASP A 664 1.87 -40.69 28.61
CA ASP A 664 3.00 -40.64 27.65
C ASP A 664 4.05 -39.64 28.11
N LEU A 665 5.24 -40.13 28.42
CA LEU A 665 6.43 -39.35 28.82
C LEU A 665 7.55 -39.50 27.84
N LYS A 666 7.23 -39.61 26.58
CA LYS A 666 8.17 -39.78 25.45
C LYS A 666 9.21 -38.68 25.39
N SER A 667 10.42 -39.03 24.97
CA SER A 667 11.50 -38.12 24.66
C SER A 667 11.84 -37.17 25.84
N ASN A 668 12.04 -37.77 27.03
CA ASN A 668 12.51 -37.08 28.22
C ASN A 668 13.89 -37.56 28.66
N ASN A 669 14.37 -37.15 29.81
CA ASN A 669 15.67 -37.53 30.39
C ASN A 669 15.51 -38.51 31.59
N ILE A 670 14.38 -39.25 31.66
CA ILE A 670 14.07 -40.13 32.83
C ILE A 670 15.13 -41.23 32.90
N ARG A 671 15.78 -41.33 34.04
CA ARG A 671 16.83 -42.34 34.34
C ARG A 671 16.32 -43.45 35.21
N THR A 672 15.45 -43.11 36.17
CA THR A 672 14.86 -44.05 37.13
C THR A 672 13.34 -43.83 37.18
N ILE A 673 12.58 -44.87 37.51
CA ILE A 673 11.13 -44.87 37.61
C ILE A 673 10.70 -45.47 38.97
N GLU A 674 11.44 -45.26 40.06
CA GLU A 674 11.12 -45.77 41.37
C GLU A 674 9.77 -45.23 41.89
N GLU A 675 9.39 -44.04 41.44
CA GLU A 675 8.09 -43.41 41.70
C GLU A 675 6.89 -44.24 41.23
N ILE A 676 7.12 -45.26 40.39
CA ILE A 676 6.04 -46.15 39.88
C ILE A 676 5.28 -46.85 40.98
N ILE A 677 5.82 -46.98 42.19
CA ILE A 677 5.11 -47.48 43.36
C ILE A 677 3.85 -46.64 43.64
N SER A 678 3.88 -45.34 43.42
CA SER A 678 2.74 -44.44 43.59
C SER A 678 1.66 -44.60 42.53
N PHE A 679 1.92 -45.36 41.44
CA PHE A 679 0.92 -45.66 40.41
C PHE A 679 -0.21 -46.59 40.92
N GLN A 680 -0.04 -47.20 42.08
CA GLN A 680 -1.15 -47.93 42.76
C GLN A 680 -2.41 -47.05 42.93
N HIS A 681 -2.26 -45.74 42.96
CA HIS A 681 -3.37 -44.79 43.08
C HIS A 681 -4.05 -44.56 41.70
N LEU A 682 -3.35 -44.80 40.57
CA LEU A 682 -3.86 -44.66 39.24
C LEU A 682 -4.58 -45.92 38.76
N LYS A 683 -5.74 -46.21 39.37
CA LYS A 683 -6.50 -47.46 39.16
C LYS A 683 -7.00 -47.65 37.74
N ARG A 684 -7.08 -46.60 36.93
CA ARG A 684 -7.55 -46.63 35.53
C ARG A 684 -6.44 -46.67 34.50
N LEU A 685 -5.18 -46.61 34.92
CA LEU A 685 -4.03 -46.59 34.00
C LEU A 685 -3.91 -47.93 33.28
N THR A 686 -4.08 -47.89 31.95
CA THR A 686 -3.99 -49.01 31.02
C THR A 686 -2.81 -48.93 30.09
N CYS A 687 -2.33 -47.71 29.80
CA CYS A 687 -1.25 -47.47 28.83
C CYS A 687 -0.15 -46.59 29.46
N LEU A 688 1.09 -47.08 29.44
CA LEU A 688 2.26 -46.35 29.90
C LEU A 688 3.32 -46.33 28.81
N LYS A 689 3.64 -45.13 28.34
CA LYS A 689 4.64 -44.91 27.32
C LYS A 689 5.84 -44.13 27.86
N LEU A 690 6.99 -44.79 27.89
CA LEU A 690 8.26 -44.28 28.43
C LEU A 690 9.39 -44.35 27.38
N TRP A 691 9.03 -44.38 26.12
CA TRP A 691 9.96 -44.53 25.01
C TRP A 691 10.85 -43.26 24.83
N HIS A 692 12.01 -43.44 24.20
CA HIS A 692 13.00 -42.38 24.03
C HIS A 692 13.38 -41.69 25.33
N ASN A 693 13.77 -42.46 26.36
CA ASN A 693 14.27 -42.01 27.64
C ASN A 693 15.68 -42.58 27.95
N LYS A 694 16.13 -42.49 29.17
CA LYS A 694 17.45 -42.99 29.64
C LYS A 694 17.31 -44.02 30.74
N ILE A 695 16.17 -44.77 30.76
CA ILE A 695 15.88 -45.73 31.84
C ILE A 695 16.81 -46.95 31.70
N VAL A 696 17.44 -47.30 32.81
CA VAL A 696 18.37 -48.45 32.91
C VAL A 696 17.70 -49.68 33.49
N THR A 697 16.79 -49.51 34.46
CA THR A 697 16.15 -50.65 35.15
C THR A 697 14.66 -50.35 35.40
N ILE A 698 13.84 -51.39 35.36
CA ILE A 698 12.45 -51.37 35.74
C ILE A 698 12.35 -51.87 37.19
N PRO A 699 11.87 -51.08 38.15
CA PRO A 699 11.79 -51.53 39.58
C PRO A 699 10.70 -52.59 39.79
N PRO A 700 10.85 -53.45 40.80
CA PRO A 700 9.86 -54.49 41.14
C PRO A 700 8.48 -53.93 41.47
N SER A 701 8.38 -52.70 41.89
CA SER A 701 7.16 -51.97 42.17
C SER A 701 6.21 -51.81 40.97
N ILE A 702 6.65 -52.15 39.74
CA ILE A 702 5.78 -52.22 38.53
C ILE A 702 4.58 -53.11 38.77
N THR A 703 4.68 -54.15 39.63
CA THR A 703 3.59 -55.07 40.00
C THR A 703 2.37 -54.38 40.58
N HIS A 704 2.49 -53.16 41.08
CA HIS A 704 1.37 -52.39 41.62
C HIS A 704 0.44 -51.85 40.54
N VAL A 705 0.88 -51.76 39.26
CA VAL A 705 0.06 -51.27 38.16
C VAL A 705 -0.70 -52.38 37.46
N LYS A 706 -1.59 -53.03 38.22
CA LYS A 706 -2.25 -54.31 37.82
C LYS A 706 -3.13 -54.20 36.59
N ASN A 707 -3.57 -53.00 36.20
CA ASN A 707 -4.51 -52.82 35.09
C ASN A 707 -3.81 -52.44 33.79
N LEU A 708 -2.48 -52.46 33.75
CA LEU A 708 -1.73 -52.07 32.57
C LEU A 708 -1.93 -53.08 31.43
N GLU A 709 -2.35 -52.58 30.26
CA GLU A 709 -2.54 -53.36 29.02
C GLU A 709 -1.44 -53.11 28.02
N SER A 710 -0.85 -51.90 28.03
CA SER A 710 0.21 -51.52 27.06
C SER A 710 1.37 -50.85 27.79
N LEU A 711 2.56 -51.31 27.51
CA LEU A 711 3.82 -50.84 28.14
C LEU A 711 4.90 -50.67 27.07
N TYR A 712 5.36 -49.40 26.91
CA TYR A 712 6.35 -49.05 25.91
C TYR A 712 7.61 -48.46 26.55
N PHE A 713 8.73 -49.13 26.38
CA PHE A 713 10.08 -48.74 26.82
C PHE A 713 11.07 -48.70 25.70
N SER A 714 10.62 -48.64 24.45
CA SER A 714 11.56 -48.59 23.32
C SER A 714 12.48 -47.36 23.37
N ASN A 715 13.69 -47.54 22.81
CA ASN A 715 14.74 -46.51 22.83
C ASN A 715 15.10 -46.01 24.23
N ASN A 716 15.50 -46.97 25.10
CA ASN A 716 16.01 -46.73 26.46
C ASN A 716 17.38 -47.42 26.63
N LYS A 717 17.80 -47.63 27.87
CA LYS A 717 19.08 -48.27 28.23
C LYS A 717 18.88 -49.53 29.10
N LEU A 718 17.73 -50.22 28.98
CA LEU A 718 17.40 -51.40 29.75
C LEU A 718 18.39 -52.52 29.45
N GLU A 719 19.02 -53.04 30.54
CA GLU A 719 19.97 -54.15 30.43
C GLU A 719 19.28 -55.51 30.63
N SER A 720 18.18 -55.53 31.39
CA SER A 720 17.38 -56.75 31.66
C SER A 720 15.90 -56.44 31.90
N LEU A 721 15.08 -57.46 31.73
CA LEU A 721 13.64 -57.43 32.11
C LEU A 721 13.45 -58.07 33.46
N PRO A 722 13.00 -57.34 34.48
CA PRO A 722 12.74 -57.96 35.82
C PRO A 722 11.50 -58.86 35.75
N VAL A 723 11.54 -59.93 36.54
CA VAL A 723 10.41 -60.90 36.62
C VAL A 723 9.09 -60.26 36.99
N ALA A 724 9.16 -59.13 37.71
CA ALA A 724 8.01 -58.36 38.11
C ALA A 724 7.10 -57.87 36.94
N VAL A 725 7.67 -57.61 35.76
CA VAL A 725 6.91 -57.21 34.58
C VAL A 725 5.94 -58.28 34.12
N PHE A 726 6.31 -59.54 34.28
CA PHE A 726 5.53 -60.70 33.84
C PHE A 726 4.37 -61.06 34.78
N SER A 727 4.27 -60.36 35.94
CA SER A 727 3.08 -60.41 36.84
C SER A 727 1.91 -59.61 36.31
N LEU A 728 2.10 -58.74 35.30
CA LEU A 728 1.06 -57.90 34.71
C LEU A 728 0.13 -58.70 33.79
N GLN A 729 -0.75 -59.49 34.32
CA GLN A 729 -1.61 -60.44 33.62
C GLN A 729 -2.54 -59.82 32.56
N LYS A 730 -2.85 -58.53 32.62
CA LYS A 730 -3.63 -57.81 31.59
C LYS A 730 -2.82 -57.30 30.42
N LEU A 731 -1.50 -57.42 30.46
CA LEU A 731 -0.62 -56.86 29.46
C LEU A 731 -0.88 -57.52 28.08
N ARG A 732 -1.18 -56.71 27.08
CA ARG A 732 -1.42 -57.06 25.69
C ARG A 732 -0.30 -56.66 24.77
N CYS A 733 0.33 -55.50 25.08
CA CYS A 733 1.44 -54.96 24.28
C CYS A 733 2.64 -54.68 25.17
N LEU A 734 3.79 -55.24 24.80
CA LEU A 734 5.09 -54.92 25.42
C LEU A 734 6.07 -54.57 24.33
N ASP A 735 6.55 -53.33 24.34
CA ASP A 735 7.58 -52.83 23.47
C ASP A 735 8.82 -52.40 24.27
N VAL A 736 9.89 -53.16 24.07
CA VAL A 736 11.22 -52.93 24.67
C VAL A 736 12.28 -52.85 23.59
N SER A 737 11.90 -52.52 22.38
CA SER A 737 12.81 -52.39 21.23
C SER A 737 13.89 -51.31 21.47
N TYR A 738 15.02 -51.49 20.82
CA TYR A 738 16.16 -50.55 20.89
C TYR A 738 16.62 -50.29 22.35
N ASN A 739 17.00 -51.40 23.04
CA ASN A 739 17.57 -51.41 24.39
C ASN A 739 18.85 -52.28 24.37
N ASN A 740 19.35 -52.62 25.56
CA ASN A 740 20.57 -53.43 25.75
C ASN A 740 20.23 -54.85 26.31
N ILE A 741 19.01 -55.32 26.15
CA ILE A 741 18.51 -56.56 26.73
C ILE A 741 19.22 -57.73 26.07
N SER A 742 19.84 -58.60 26.88
CA SER A 742 20.53 -59.81 26.43
C SER A 742 19.73 -61.09 26.68
N LEU A 743 18.84 -61.08 27.72
CA LEU A 743 18.11 -62.27 28.14
C LEU A 743 16.63 -61.93 28.30
N ILE A 744 15.77 -62.81 27.78
CA ILE A 744 14.32 -62.82 28.05
C ILE A 744 14.04 -63.85 29.14
N PRO A 745 13.53 -63.42 30.32
CA PRO A 745 13.22 -64.35 31.42
C PRO A 745 12.14 -65.37 31.06
N ILE A 746 12.23 -66.60 31.60
CA ILE A 746 11.31 -67.70 31.40
C ILE A 746 9.89 -67.38 31.85
N GLU A 747 9.73 -66.43 32.74
CA GLU A 747 8.46 -65.94 33.31
C GLU A 747 7.61 -65.18 32.24
N ILE A 748 8.15 -64.84 31.11
CA ILE A 748 7.39 -64.27 29.97
C ILE A 748 6.15 -65.10 29.62
N GLY A 749 6.23 -66.43 29.82
CA GLY A 749 5.10 -67.32 29.59
C GLY A 749 3.89 -67.11 30.56
N LEU A 750 3.99 -66.28 31.59
CA LEU A 750 2.90 -65.86 32.45
C LEU A 750 1.99 -64.82 31.75
N LEU A 751 2.47 -64.11 30.73
CA LEU A 751 1.71 -63.11 30.00
C LEU A 751 0.72 -63.75 29.01
N GLN A 752 -0.29 -64.43 29.46
CA GLN A 752 -1.23 -65.19 28.61
C GLN A 752 -2.12 -64.31 27.72
N ASN A 753 -2.20 -63.00 28.01
CA ASN A 753 -2.97 -62.02 27.26
C ASN A 753 -2.11 -61.23 26.24
N LEU A 754 -0.77 -61.48 26.16
CA LEU A 754 0.13 -60.76 25.31
C LEU A 754 -0.20 -60.99 23.83
N GLN A 755 -0.41 -59.93 23.09
CA GLN A 755 -0.75 -59.93 21.66
C GLN A 755 0.38 -59.34 20.82
N HIS A 756 1.10 -58.36 21.34
CA HIS A 756 2.20 -57.65 20.63
C HIS A 756 3.45 -57.63 21.50
N LEU A 757 4.51 -58.19 20.98
CA LEU A 757 5.83 -58.21 21.60
C LEU A 757 6.86 -57.63 20.64
N HIS A 758 7.44 -56.54 21.03
CA HIS A 758 8.50 -55.88 20.22
C HIS A 758 9.79 -55.84 21.04
N ILE A 759 10.81 -56.51 20.54
CA ILE A 759 12.17 -56.60 21.13
C ILE A 759 13.24 -56.26 20.09
N THR A 760 12.87 -55.68 18.95
CA THR A 760 13.80 -55.30 17.85
C THR A 760 14.98 -54.46 18.36
N GLY A 761 16.18 -54.66 17.84
CA GLY A 761 17.32 -53.82 18.18
C GLY A 761 17.86 -54.00 19.61
N ASN A 762 17.93 -55.25 20.08
CA ASN A 762 18.51 -55.64 21.36
C ASN A 762 19.72 -56.57 21.19
N LYS A 763 20.14 -57.28 22.23
CA LYS A 763 21.26 -58.22 22.24
C LYS A 763 20.82 -59.66 22.59
N VAL A 764 19.55 -59.98 22.30
CA VAL A 764 18.99 -61.28 22.65
C VAL A 764 19.61 -62.38 21.78
N ASP A 765 20.17 -63.40 22.38
CA ASP A 765 20.80 -64.53 21.72
C ASP A 765 19.93 -65.80 21.75
N ILE A 766 19.17 -66.03 22.85
CA ILE A 766 18.35 -67.23 23.06
C ILE A 766 16.92 -66.86 23.43
N LEU A 767 15.96 -67.49 22.75
CA LEU A 767 14.53 -67.33 23.10
C LEU A 767 14.10 -68.40 24.07
N PRO A 768 13.46 -68.05 25.22
CA PRO A 768 12.96 -69.02 26.16
C PRO A 768 11.77 -69.80 25.59
N LYS A 769 11.76 -71.13 25.79
CA LYS A 769 10.67 -71.98 25.30
C LYS A 769 9.28 -71.58 25.86
N GLN A 770 9.25 -70.91 26.98
CA GLN A 770 8.04 -70.38 27.65
C GLN A 770 7.37 -69.21 26.90
N LEU A 771 8.11 -68.47 26.05
CA LEU A 771 7.52 -67.45 25.20
C LEU A 771 6.36 -67.97 24.34
N PHE A 772 6.50 -69.20 23.87
CA PHE A 772 5.52 -69.80 22.96
C PHE A 772 4.23 -70.26 23.69
N LYS A 773 4.19 -70.13 25.06
CA LYS A 773 2.92 -70.29 25.83
C LYS A 773 1.99 -69.06 25.69
N CYS A 774 2.50 -67.95 25.16
CA CYS A 774 1.69 -66.76 24.85
C CYS A 774 0.90 -66.94 23.55
N VAL A 775 -0.07 -67.88 23.57
CA VAL A 775 -0.84 -68.33 22.38
C VAL A 775 -1.69 -67.23 21.70
N LYS A 776 -1.93 -66.07 22.38
CA LYS A 776 -2.65 -64.95 21.83
C LYS A 776 -1.74 -63.99 21.04
N LEU A 777 -0.46 -64.28 20.92
CA LEU A 777 0.52 -63.41 20.28
C LEU A 777 0.21 -63.28 18.76
N ARG A 778 0.05 -62.05 18.33
CA ARG A 778 -0.24 -61.67 16.92
C ARG A 778 0.97 -61.08 16.23
N THR A 779 1.74 -60.25 16.95
CA THR A 779 2.95 -59.61 16.45
C THR A 779 4.15 -60.01 17.31
N LEU A 780 5.18 -60.50 16.70
CA LEU A 780 6.47 -60.83 17.33
C LEU A 780 7.59 -60.23 16.55
N ASN A 781 8.14 -59.07 17.01
CA ASN A 781 9.23 -58.40 16.37
C ASN A 781 10.54 -58.63 17.12
N LEU A 782 11.43 -59.41 16.53
CA LEU A 782 12.71 -59.80 17.07
C LEU A 782 13.88 -59.37 16.19
N GLY A 783 13.66 -58.52 15.19
CA GLY A 783 14.69 -58.07 14.24
C GLY A 783 15.88 -57.39 14.96
N GLN A 784 17.03 -57.37 14.31
CA GLN A 784 18.27 -56.73 14.81
C GLN A 784 18.64 -57.20 16.24
N ASN A 785 18.75 -58.51 16.43
CA ASN A 785 19.24 -59.16 17.63
C ASN A 785 20.40 -60.13 17.30
N CYS A 786 20.77 -61.01 18.25
CA CYS A 786 21.85 -61.99 18.06
C CYS A 786 21.32 -63.43 18.05
N ILE A 787 20.03 -63.61 17.67
CA ILE A 787 19.39 -64.92 17.74
C ILE A 787 20.01 -65.87 16.73
N ALA A 788 20.57 -67.00 17.23
CA ALA A 788 21.20 -68.02 16.38
C ALA A 788 20.24 -69.13 15.91
N SER A 789 19.14 -69.35 16.64
CA SER A 789 18.15 -70.38 16.27
C SER A 789 16.77 -70.03 16.74
N LEU A 790 15.74 -70.30 15.93
CA LEU A 790 14.34 -70.14 16.29
C LEU A 790 13.80 -71.47 16.80
N PRO A 791 13.29 -71.51 18.03
CA PRO A 791 12.77 -72.82 18.59
C PRO A 791 11.55 -73.34 17.83
N GLU A 792 11.47 -74.66 17.64
CA GLU A 792 10.36 -75.35 16.96
C GLU A 792 9.00 -75.04 17.57
N LYS A 793 8.96 -74.75 18.86
CA LYS A 793 7.73 -74.34 19.55
C LYS A 793 7.04 -73.07 19.00
N ILE A 794 7.66 -72.38 18.08
CA ILE A 794 7.03 -71.22 17.37
C ILE A 794 5.69 -71.66 16.72
N GLY A 795 5.57 -72.90 16.27
CA GLY A 795 4.32 -73.41 15.72
C GLY A 795 3.11 -73.36 16.70
N GLN A 796 3.32 -73.20 17.98
CA GLN A 796 2.23 -73.06 18.97
C GLN A 796 1.53 -71.71 18.87
N LEU A 797 2.13 -70.72 18.21
CA LEU A 797 1.58 -69.38 18.05
C LEU A 797 0.57 -69.28 16.90
N SER A 798 -0.56 -69.95 17.05
CA SER A 798 -1.59 -70.05 16.01
C SER A 798 -2.19 -68.74 15.54
N GLN A 799 -2.14 -67.69 16.33
CA GLN A 799 -2.70 -66.34 16.06
C GLN A 799 -1.63 -65.39 15.49
N LEU A 800 -0.39 -65.81 15.30
CA LEU A 800 0.70 -65.00 14.81
C LEU A 800 0.41 -64.53 13.37
N THR A 801 0.36 -63.22 13.17
CA THR A 801 0.13 -62.56 11.88
C THR A 801 1.38 -61.86 11.35
N GLN A 802 2.28 -61.44 12.26
CA GLN A 802 3.50 -60.72 11.92
C GLN A 802 4.67 -61.29 12.73
N LEU A 803 5.73 -61.65 12.02
CA LEU A 803 7.00 -62.14 12.58
C LEU A 803 8.14 -61.42 11.88
N GLU A 804 8.91 -60.65 12.65
CA GLU A 804 10.12 -59.98 12.15
C GLU A 804 11.36 -60.58 12.79
N LEU A 805 12.26 -61.13 11.93
CA LEU A 805 13.52 -61.76 12.34
C LEU A 805 14.73 -61.17 11.65
N LYS A 806 14.55 -60.24 10.74
CA LYS A 806 15.63 -59.68 9.92
C LYS A 806 16.74 -59.04 10.79
N GLY A 807 17.99 -59.27 10.44
CA GLY A 807 19.13 -58.75 11.19
C GLY A 807 19.50 -59.60 12.41
N ASN A 808 19.30 -60.92 12.34
CA ASN A 808 19.73 -61.91 13.35
C ASN A 808 20.86 -62.80 12.80
N CYS A 809 21.32 -63.76 13.63
CA CYS A 809 22.36 -64.71 13.27
C CYS A 809 21.76 -66.10 12.94
N LEU A 810 20.58 -66.13 12.29
CA LEU A 810 19.86 -67.38 12.03
C LEU A 810 20.49 -68.14 10.84
N ASP A 811 20.73 -69.44 10.98
CA ASP A 811 21.19 -70.31 9.88
C ASP A 811 20.01 -70.85 9.07
N ARG A 812 18.90 -71.16 9.70
CA ARG A 812 17.71 -71.73 9.10
C ARG A 812 16.46 -71.42 9.89
N LEU A 813 15.29 -71.51 9.23
CA LEU A 813 14.00 -71.34 9.82
C LEU A 813 13.40 -72.75 10.13
N PRO A 814 12.68 -72.94 11.26
CA PRO A 814 12.07 -74.22 11.59
C PRO A 814 10.83 -74.50 10.71
N ALA A 815 10.63 -75.74 10.28
CA ALA A 815 9.47 -76.16 9.46
C ALA A 815 8.14 -75.95 10.20
N GLN A 816 8.15 -75.84 11.52
CA GLN A 816 6.98 -75.61 12.40
C GLN A 816 6.34 -74.26 12.20
N LEU A 817 7.01 -73.27 11.52
CA LEU A 817 6.40 -72.03 11.07
C LEU A 817 5.16 -72.24 10.19
N GLY A 818 5.05 -73.34 9.46
CA GLY A 818 3.85 -73.70 8.71
C GLY A 818 2.63 -74.02 9.60
N GLN A 819 2.81 -74.26 10.92
CA GLN A 819 1.70 -74.41 11.87
C GLN A 819 1.10 -73.07 12.33
N CYS A 820 1.76 -71.96 12.07
CA CYS A 820 1.25 -70.60 12.36
C CYS A 820 0.21 -70.19 11.32
N ARG A 821 -1.02 -70.66 11.43
CA ARG A 821 -2.07 -70.56 10.40
C ARG A 821 -2.40 -69.16 9.93
N MET A 822 -2.19 -68.18 10.77
CA MET A 822 -2.52 -66.76 10.48
C MET A 822 -1.32 -66.00 9.89
N LEU A 823 -0.11 -66.60 9.95
CA LEU A 823 1.10 -65.97 9.40
C LEU A 823 1.14 -66.14 7.89
N LYS A 824 1.26 -65.03 7.18
CA LYS A 824 1.40 -64.95 5.71
C LYS A 824 2.79 -64.57 5.35
N LYS A 825 3.19 -64.75 4.10
CA LYS A 825 4.48 -64.32 3.57
C LYS A 825 4.65 -62.81 3.77
N SER A 826 3.60 -62.01 3.58
CA SER A 826 3.62 -60.56 3.82
C SER A 826 3.86 -60.16 5.26
N GLY A 827 3.53 -61.04 6.22
CA GLY A 827 3.77 -60.82 7.65
C GLY A 827 5.10 -61.39 8.14
N LEU A 828 5.81 -62.14 7.33
CA LEU A 828 7.11 -62.73 7.67
C LEU A 828 8.23 -61.86 7.09
N VAL A 829 8.95 -61.14 7.97
CA VAL A 829 10.07 -60.29 7.60
C VAL A 829 11.39 -60.97 7.98
N VAL A 830 12.07 -61.54 7.01
CA VAL A 830 13.33 -62.27 7.15
C VAL A 830 14.25 -61.92 5.96
N GLU A 831 15.49 -62.35 6.00
CA GLU A 831 16.38 -62.33 4.84
C GLU A 831 15.92 -63.37 3.81
N ASP A 832 16.02 -63.06 2.52
CA ASP A 832 15.53 -63.92 1.43
C ASP A 832 16.17 -65.31 1.46
N HIS A 833 17.46 -65.43 1.76
CA HIS A 833 18.15 -66.75 1.85
C HIS A 833 17.59 -67.61 2.96
N LEU A 834 17.09 -67.06 4.08
CA LEU A 834 16.46 -67.83 5.17
C LEU A 834 15.09 -68.34 4.79
N PHE A 835 14.32 -67.54 4.03
CA PHE A 835 13.05 -68.00 3.49
C PHE A 835 13.22 -69.20 2.58
N ASP A 836 14.35 -69.24 1.82
CA ASP A 836 14.65 -70.34 0.94
C ASP A 836 15.04 -71.66 1.66
N THR A 837 15.42 -71.59 2.92
CA THR A 837 15.69 -72.78 3.75
C THR A 837 14.41 -73.52 4.16
N LEU A 838 13.21 -72.91 4.01
CA LEU A 838 11.95 -73.55 4.39
C LEU A 838 11.54 -74.66 3.41
N PRO A 839 10.97 -75.82 3.89
CA PRO A 839 10.37 -76.85 3.05
C PRO A 839 9.29 -76.25 2.12
N LEU A 840 9.10 -76.86 0.94
CA LEU A 840 8.14 -76.40 -0.07
C LEU A 840 6.72 -76.23 0.49
N GLU A 841 6.27 -77.24 1.25
CA GLU A 841 4.95 -77.31 1.92
C GLU A 841 4.72 -76.14 2.80
N VAL A 842 5.77 -75.66 3.51
CA VAL A 842 5.69 -74.51 4.41
C VAL A 842 5.64 -73.20 3.61
N LYS A 843 6.40 -73.12 2.53
CA LYS A 843 6.36 -71.92 1.62
C LYS A 843 4.98 -71.78 0.99
N GLU A 844 4.38 -72.93 0.55
CA GLU A 844 3.02 -72.94 0.01
C GLU A 844 1.99 -72.51 1.05
N ALA A 845 2.07 -73.01 2.29
CA ALA A 845 1.19 -72.65 3.38
C ALA A 845 1.26 -71.14 3.70
N LEU A 846 2.45 -70.54 3.65
CA LEU A 846 2.65 -69.08 3.88
C LEU A 846 2.17 -68.26 2.70
N ASN A 847 2.14 -68.78 1.49
CA ASN A 847 1.71 -68.10 0.25
C ASN A 847 0.17 -68.23 0.02
N GLN A 848 -0.53 -69.12 0.71
CA GLN A 848 -1.97 -69.31 0.53
C GLN A 848 -2.74 -68.10 1.12
N ASP A 849 -3.46 -67.42 0.25
CA ASP A 849 -4.51 -66.48 0.70
C ASP A 849 -5.68 -67.31 1.22
N ILE A 850 -6.05 -67.11 2.49
CA ILE A 850 -7.25 -67.70 3.02
C ILE A 850 -8.43 -66.95 2.37
N ASN A 851 -8.96 -67.53 1.27
CA ASN A 851 -10.33 -67.20 0.89
C ASN A 851 -11.26 -67.71 2.03
N VAL A 852 -11.58 -66.85 2.94
CA VAL A 852 -12.73 -67.04 3.89
C VAL A 852 -13.95 -67.05 3.00
N PRO A 853 -14.68 -68.17 2.83
CA PRO A 853 -15.96 -68.09 2.18
C PRO A 853 -16.83 -67.24 3.10
N PHE A 854 -17.28 -66.07 2.60
CA PHE A 854 -18.43 -65.39 3.20
C PHE A 854 -19.56 -66.39 3.26
N ALA A 855 -19.83 -66.88 4.42
CA ALA A 855 -21.06 -67.61 4.70
C ALA A 855 -22.23 -66.66 4.46
N ASN A 856 -22.82 -66.70 3.30
CA ASN A 856 -24.17 -66.28 3.03
C ASN A 856 -25.09 -67.00 3.99
N GLY A 857 -25.88 -66.28 4.80
CA GLY A 857 -27.09 -66.86 5.34
C GLY A 857 -27.48 -66.37 6.72
N ILE A 858 -28.50 -65.58 6.66
CA ILE A 858 -29.55 -65.29 7.68
C ILE A 858 -29.22 -64.25 8.72
#